data_0e13fe7a8813b578d7ff2a5bca307047
#
_entry.id   0e13fe7a8813b578d7ff2a5bca307047
#
_cell.length_a   1.000
_cell.length_b   1.000
_cell.length_c   1.000
_cell.angle_alpha   90.00
_cell.angle_beta   90.00
_cell.angle_gamma   90.00
#
_symmetry.space_group_name_H-M   'P 1'
#
loop_
_entity.id
_entity.type
_entity.pdbx_description
1 polymer ?
#
loop_
_entity_poly.entity_id
_entity_poly.type
_entity_poly.pdbx_seq_one_letter_code
_entity_poly.pdbx_strand_id
1 'polypeptide(L)'
;VERYICIHGHFYQPPRENPWLEAIEIQDSAYPYHDWNERITAECYGPNSSSRILDDQQCIVRIVNNYSKISFNFGPTLLSWLEDKSPAVYQAVLAADRLSQSHFSGHGSAIAQVYNHMIMPLANRRDKETQVVWGLRDFEHRFHRKPEGMWLAETAVDLETLDLLAQHGIKFTILATSQARSARRIGSTRWRDVSDGSIDPSMPYRITLPGGRTMTLFFYDGPISRAVAFEGLLNQGEYFASRLAQAFSDARDWPQLVHIATDGETYGHHHKRGEMALSYAIEHIESTGIAKITNYGEFLERHPPFREVRIKENTSWSCVHGVDRWRADCGCNSGMHAGWHQQWRAPLRDSLDWLRDQLASRYQKKGREFFRDSWRARNNYVRVILGRSQETIGAFLATECVRPLNDSERIEALKLLEMQRHAMLMFTSCGWFFDELSGIETVQVIQYAGRALQLSQQLFGDALESQFLDKLAQAKSNLNDRPDGRVVFEDFVRPAMVKLETVGAHYAISSLFENYPAESKVYCFDLNRTDYRLLSAGKMRLALGRAFVRSEIVFESEHVSFGVLHMGDHNVTGGVRQFQGDEAYAALCAEIGEVFERGDLPEVLRIVDRYFGDGSFSLRLLFRDEQRRILRLILNQALEEAEASYRQLFEHYAPMMRFMADLHIPPPRRFQIAAEFTLNSTLRRALEAETIDLDNVYALLDETRRTGIALDTQTLEFAMRGATESLAQKWFAQPDDVALLQSLSDAAGLAAAFPFPVDLSQAQNLFFKLLQDVYPSYSARAAQGEPDPKEWVSAFLNLGDRLRVRVG
;
A
#
# COMPACT_ATOMS: atom_id res chain seq x y z
N VAL A 1 4.92 10.42 -42.20
CA VAL A 1 3.97 10.75 -41.12
C VAL A 1 4.66 10.61 -39.79
N GLU A 2 4.44 11.55 -38.83
CA GLU A 2 5.03 11.46 -37.50
C GLU A 2 4.49 10.25 -36.72
N ARG A 3 5.39 9.60 -35.97
CA ARG A 3 5.11 8.41 -35.15
C ARG A 3 5.42 8.71 -33.70
N TYR A 4 4.46 8.41 -32.83
CA TYR A 4 4.55 8.64 -31.38
C TYR A 4 4.21 7.38 -30.61
N ILE A 5 4.86 7.18 -29.49
CA ILE A 5 4.56 6.10 -28.54
C ILE A 5 4.27 6.71 -27.17
N CYS A 6 3.17 6.28 -26.55
CA CYS A 6 2.82 6.60 -25.17
C CYS A 6 2.51 5.31 -24.42
N ILE A 7 3.21 5.06 -23.32
CA ILE A 7 2.95 3.92 -22.44
C ILE A 7 2.29 4.46 -21.18
N HIS A 8 1.14 3.90 -20.80
CA HIS A 8 0.44 4.30 -19.56
C HIS A 8 0.44 3.17 -18.55
N GLY A 9 0.89 3.49 -17.33
CA GLY A 9 0.81 2.61 -16.17
C GLY A 9 -0.22 3.13 -15.16
N HIS A 10 -1.19 2.28 -14.83
CA HIS A 10 -2.13 2.50 -13.74
C HIS A 10 -1.58 1.87 -12.47
N PHE A 11 -0.92 2.66 -11.60
CA PHE A 11 -0.35 2.20 -10.34
C PHE A 11 -1.37 2.36 -9.22
N TYR A 12 -1.82 1.24 -8.69
CA TYR A 12 -2.90 1.25 -7.71
C TYR A 12 -2.80 0.09 -6.74
N GLN A 13 -2.93 0.38 -5.45
CA GLN A 13 -3.28 -0.59 -4.43
C GLN A 13 -4.59 -0.17 -3.77
N PRO A 14 -5.48 -1.12 -3.44
CA PRO A 14 -6.66 -0.81 -2.65
C PRO A 14 -6.25 -0.23 -1.30
N PRO A 15 -7.03 0.66 -0.70
CA PRO A 15 -6.80 1.08 0.66
C PRO A 15 -6.86 -0.15 1.57
N ARG A 16 -5.86 -0.26 2.46
CA ARG A 16 -5.65 -1.42 3.34
C ARG A 16 -5.63 -1.03 4.82
N GLU A 17 -5.77 0.26 5.10
CA GLU A 17 -5.75 0.79 6.45
C GLU A 17 -6.95 0.28 7.26
N ASN A 18 -6.70 -0.18 8.48
CA ASN A 18 -7.76 -0.41 9.45
C ASN A 18 -8.53 0.91 9.67
N PRO A 19 -9.87 0.96 9.42
CA PRO A 19 -10.65 2.20 9.44
C PRO A 19 -10.70 2.90 10.80
N TRP A 20 -10.29 2.24 11.86
CA TRP A 20 -10.25 2.78 13.23
C TRP A 20 -8.87 3.29 13.62
N LEU A 21 -7.82 2.70 13.04
CA LEU A 21 -6.42 2.99 13.36
C LEU A 21 -5.76 3.95 12.37
N GLU A 22 -6.36 4.14 11.19
CA GLU A 22 -5.79 4.89 10.04
C GLU A 22 -4.38 4.39 9.66
N ALA A 23 -4.12 3.12 9.86
CA ALA A 23 -2.84 2.46 9.58
C ALA A 23 -3.07 1.04 9.06
N ILE A 24 -2.13 0.56 8.27
CA ILE A 24 -2.11 -0.84 7.82
C ILE A 24 -1.50 -1.69 8.92
N GLU A 25 -2.25 -2.68 9.41
CA GLU A 25 -1.74 -3.70 10.30
C GLU A 25 -1.02 -4.79 9.50
N ILE A 26 -0.14 -5.53 10.16
CA ILE A 26 0.64 -6.61 9.53
C ILE A 26 -0.24 -7.59 8.76
N GLN A 27 0.17 -7.90 7.53
CA GLN A 27 -0.53 -8.81 6.62
C GLN A 27 0.32 -10.05 6.33
N ASP A 28 -0.08 -11.20 6.90
CA ASP A 28 0.66 -12.48 6.78
C ASP A 28 0.94 -12.91 5.35
N SER A 29 0.02 -12.63 4.44
CA SER A 29 0.15 -12.96 3.02
C SER A 29 1.22 -12.14 2.30
N ALA A 30 1.69 -11.04 2.89
CA ALA A 30 2.78 -10.21 2.35
C ALA A 30 4.16 -10.64 2.86
N TYR A 31 4.24 -11.60 3.78
CA TYR A 31 5.52 -12.06 4.36
C TYR A 31 6.62 -12.24 3.28
N PRO A 32 7.88 -11.79 3.52
CA PRO A 32 8.46 -11.26 4.76
C PRO A 32 8.24 -9.76 5.01
N TYR A 33 7.55 -9.06 4.12
CA TYR A 33 7.19 -7.66 4.26
C TYR A 33 6.07 -7.48 5.29
N HIS A 34 5.97 -6.29 5.85
CA HIS A 34 4.92 -5.95 6.81
C HIS A 34 3.52 -6.03 6.18
N ASP A 35 3.38 -5.45 5.00
CA ASP A 35 2.10 -5.38 4.26
C ASP A 35 2.31 -5.40 2.74
N TRP A 36 1.21 -5.49 2.00
CA TRP A 36 1.26 -5.53 0.54
C TRP A 36 1.74 -4.22 -0.10
N ASN A 37 1.52 -3.06 0.52
CA ASN A 37 2.04 -1.81 -0.02
C ASN A 37 3.57 -1.78 0.04
N GLU A 38 4.15 -2.24 1.16
CA GLU A 38 5.60 -2.36 1.31
C GLU A 38 6.19 -3.33 0.26
N ARG A 39 5.56 -4.50 0.13
CA ARG A 39 6.00 -5.52 -0.83
C ARG A 39 5.97 -5.03 -2.27
N ILE A 40 4.85 -4.44 -2.71
CA ILE A 40 4.71 -3.93 -4.08
C ILE A 40 5.63 -2.72 -4.31
N THR A 41 5.88 -1.92 -3.29
CA THR A 41 6.84 -0.81 -3.37
C THR A 41 8.25 -1.34 -3.65
N ALA A 42 8.67 -2.39 -2.95
CA ALA A 42 9.98 -3.03 -3.17
C ALA A 42 10.07 -3.74 -4.54
N GLU A 43 8.99 -4.37 -5.00
CA GLU A 43 8.99 -5.17 -6.23
C GLU A 43 8.68 -4.34 -7.50
N CYS A 44 8.03 -3.18 -7.37
CA CYS A 44 7.54 -2.41 -8.52
C CYS A 44 7.80 -0.90 -8.42
N TYR A 45 7.28 -0.20 -7.39
CA TYR A 45 7.29 1.27 -7.40
C TYR A 45 8.69 1.86 -7.24
N GLY A 46 9.49 1.29 -6.34
CA GLY A 46 10.90 1.64 -6.18
C GLY A 46 11.73 1.34 -7.43
N PRO A 47 11.70 0.11 -7.95
CA PRO A 47 12.40 -0.25 -9.20
C PRO A 47 12.06 0.64 -10.40
N ASN A 48 10.81 1.03 -10.61
CA ASN A 48 10.44 1.95 -11.69
C ASN A 48 10.98 3.38 -11.47
N SER A 49 11.15 3.81 -10.22
CA SER A 49 11.77 5.11 -9.92
C SER A 49 13.28 5.14 -10.19
N SER A 50 13.90 3.98 -10.33
CA SER A 50 15.36 3.81 -10.48
C SER A 50 15.70 2.56 -11.30
N SER A 51 15.16 2.47 -12.50
CA SER A 51 15.37 1.34 -13.40
C SER A 51 16.77 1.35 -14.02
N ARG A 52 17.31 0.16 -14.30
CA ARG A 52 18.69 -0.04 -14.74
C ARG A 52 18.78 -0.23 -16.24
N ILE A 53 19.71 0.49 -16.86
CA ILE A 53 20.18 0.23 -18.21
C ILE A 53 21.54 -0.48 -18.10
N LEU A 54 21.63 -1.65 -18.71
CA LEU A 54 22.80 -2.50 -18.65
C LEU A 54 23.58 -2.47 -19.96
N ASP A 55 24.90 -2.65 -19.88
CA ASP A 55 25.76 -2.93 -21.04
C ASP A 55 25.77 -4.43 -21.38
N ASP A 56 26.54 -4.78 -22.43
CA ASP A 56 26.72 -6.17 -22.90
C ASP A 56 27.37 -7.10 -21.86
N GLN A 57 28.04 -6.52 -20.86
CA GLN A 57 28.64 -7.24 -19.73
C GLN A 57 27.72 -7.34 -18.52
N GLN A 58 26.46 -6.92 -18.67
CA GLN A 58 25.47 -6.87 -17.60
C GLN A 58 25.86 -5.92 -16.44
N CYS A 59 26.65 -4.88 -16.73
CA CYS A 59 26.96 -3.82 -15.80
C CYS A 59 25.99 -2.64 -15.98
N ILE A 60 25.61 -2.01 -14.89
CA ILE A 60 24.74 -0.83 -14.88
C ILE A 60 25.53 0.36 -15.43
N VAL A 61 25.07 0.90 -16.55
CA VAL A 61 25.63 2.11 -17.16
C VAL A 61 24.80 3.35 -16.87
N ARG A 62 23.51 3.20 -16.62
CA ARG A 62 22.61 4.28 -16.20
C ARG A 62 21.50 3.76 -15.29
N ILE A 63 21.03 4.63 -14.42
CA ILE A 63 19.80 4.46 -13.66
C ILE A 63 18.85 5.55 -14.08
N VAL A 64 17.63 5.16 -14.47
CA VAL A 64 16.62 6.06 -15.05
C VAL A 64 15.29 5.95 -14.29
N ASN A 65 14.55 7.03 -14.23
CA ASN A 65 13.21 7.05 -13.64
C ASN A 65 12.17 6.88 -14.76
N ASN A 66 11.54 5.70 -14.83
CA ASN A 66 10.56 5.38 -15.86
C ASN A 66 9.38 6.33 -15.86
N TYR A 67 8.93 6.80 -14.67
CA TYR A 67 7.81 7.73 -14.56
C TYR A 67 8.03 9.06 -15.30
N SER A 68 9.28 9.44 -15.57
CA SER A 68 9.57 10.64 -16.35
C SER A 68 9.33 10.51 -17.85
N LYS A 69 9.16 9.27 -18.33
CA LYS A 69 9.02 8.94 -19.76
C LYS A 69 7.69 8.29 -20.12
N ILE A 70 6.94 7.82 -19.15
CA ILE A 70 5.62 7.18 -19.34
C ILE A 70 4.51 8.08 -18.82
N SER A 71 3.31 7.94 -19.34
CA SER A 71 2.10 8.46 -18.68
C SER A 71 1.73 7.54 -17.52
N PHE A 72 1.28 8.10 -16.41
CA PHE A 72 0.93 7.31 -15.23
C PHE A 72 -0.14 7.97 -14.35
N ASN A 73 -0.82 7.20 -13.57
CA ASN A 73 -1.53 7.63 -12.38
C ASN A 73 -1.19 6.76 -11.18
N PHE A 74 -1.29 7.34 -10.00
CA PHE A 74 -1.21 6.64 -8.72
C PHE A 74 -2.51 6.79 -7.97
N GLY A 75 -2.92 5.74 -7.25
CA GLY A 75 -4.05 5.83 -6.33
C GLY A 75 -3.78 6.84 -5.20
N PRO A 76 -4.72 7.77 -4.89
CA PRO A 76 -4.52 8.77 -3.84
C PRO A 76 -4.17 8.20 -2.46
N THR A 77 -4.82 7.11 -2.04
CA THR A 77 -4.52 6.43 -0.77
C THR A 77 -3.13 5.80 -0.78
N LEU A 78 -2.70 5.24 -1.91
CA LEU A 78 -1.35 4.73 -2.09
C LEU A 78 -0.30 5.86 -2.02
N LEU A 79 -0.56 7.01 -2.64
CA LEU A 79 0.35 8.16 -2.54
C LEU A 79 0.47 8.68 -1.10
N SER A 80 -0.62 8.68 -0.33
CA SER A 80 -0.58 9.05 1.10
C SER A 80 0.28 8.07 1.90
N TRP A 81 0.17 6.77 1.61
CA TRP A 81 1.00 5.75 2.24
C TRP A 81 2.48 5.90 1.85
N LEU A 82 2.77 6.13 0.56
CA LEU A 82 4.15 6.34 0.08
C LEU A 82 4.78 7.59 0.71
N GLU A 83 4.01 8.66 0.89
CA GLU A 83 4.48 9.89 1.54
C GLU A 83 4.98 9.65 2.97
N ASP A 84 4.27 8.80 3.73
CA ASP A 84 4.59 8.45 5.11
C ASP A 84 5.65 7.33 5.21
N LYS A 85 5.47 6.22 4.48
CA LYS A 85 6.25 4.99 4.64
C LYS A 85 7.42 4.83 3.67
N SER A 86 7.35 5.46 2.50
CA SER A 86 8.39 5.37 1.46
C SER A 86 8.64 6.73 0.79
N PRO A 87 9.05 7.76 1.58
CA PRO A 87 9.16 9.13 1.09
C PRO A 87 10.14 9.29 -0.08
N ALA A 88 11.16 8.45 -0.19
CA ALA A 88 12.10 8.48 -1.31
C ALA A 88 11.42 8.12 -2.64
N VAL A 89 10.59 7.08 -2.65
CA VAL A 89 9.81 6.68 -3.85
C VAL A 89 8.75 7.74 -4.16
N TYR A 90 8.05 8.25 -3.15
CA TYR A 90 7.09 9.33 -3.31
C TYR A 90 7.71 10.56 -3.98
N GLN A 91 8.85 11.04 -3.48
CA GLN A 91 9.55 12.18 -4.06
C GLN A 91 10.07 11.90 -5.47
N ALA A 92 10.49 10.66 -5.76
CA ALA A 92 10.92 10.27 -7.10
C ALA A 92 9.78 10.31 -8.12
N VAL A 93 8.56 9.90 -7.72
CA VAL A 93 7.35 10.01 -8.57
C VAL A 93 7.01 11.47 -8.86
N LEU A 94 7.02 12.33 -7.84
CA LEU A 94 6.74 13.77 -8.02
C LEU A 94 7.82 14.46 -8.87
N ALA A 95 9.09 14.11 -8.67
CA ALA A 95 10.20 14.64 -9.45
C ALA A 95 10.11 14.21 -10.92
N ALA A 96 9.67 12.99 -11.18
CA ALA A 96 9.46 12.48 -12.53
C ALA A 96 8.40 13.25 -13.30
N ASP A 97 7.30 13.64 -12.66
CA ASP A 97 6.29 14.48 -13.30
C ASP A 97 6.84 15.87 -13.65
N ARG A 98 7.60 16.50 -12.73
CA ARG A 98 8.28 17.76 -13.02
C ARG A 98 9.27 17.65 -14.17
N LEU A 99 10.06 16.56 -14.20
CA LEU A 99 11.01 16.31 -15.28
C LEU A 99 10.31 16.08 -16.62
N SER A 100 9.19 15.35 -16.60
CA SER A 100 8.41 15.06 -17.82
C SER A 100 7.87 16.34 -18.49
N GLN A 101 7.56 17.39 -17.71
CA GLN A 101 7.16 18.68 -18.28
C GLN A 101 8.24 19.28 -19.18
N SER A 102 9.52 19.08 -18.84
CA SER A 102 10.63 19.54 -19.69
C SER A 102 10.79 18.67 -20.95
N HIS A 103 10.42 17.40 -20.89
CA HIS A 103 10.49 16.48 -22.03
C HIS A 103 9.32 16.64 -22.99
N PHE A 104 8.14 16.99 -22.50
CA PHE A 104 6.88 16.94 -23.24
C PHE A 104 6.21 18.31 -23.33
N SER A 105 6.95 19.31 -23.77
CA SER A 105 6.43 20.65 -24.13
C SER A 105 5.60 21.34 -23.02
N GLY A 106 5.93 21.08 -21.75
CA GLY A 106 5.21 21.62 -20.59
C GLY A 106 4.12 20.69 -20.01
N HIS A 107 3.85 19.56 -20.64
CA HIS A 107 2.85 18.59 -20.19
C HIS A 107 3.46 17.57 -19.23
N GLY A 108 2.93 17.51 -18.01
CA GLY A 108 3.31 16.49 -17.04
C GLY A 108 2.74 15.12 -17.36
N SER A 109 3.48 14.08 -17.04
CA SER A 109 3.11 12.68 -17.35
C SER A 109 2.08 12.09 -16.39
N ALA A 110 1.98 12.62 -15.16
CA ALA A 110 0.96 12.18 -14.21
C ALA A 110 -0.44 12.66 -14.63
N ILE A 111 -1.43 11.79 -14.50
CA ILE A 111 -2.85 12.13 -14.60
C ILE A 111 -3.56 11.85 -13.28
N ALA A 112 -4.68 12.51 -13.01
CA ALA A 112 -5.47 12.29 -11.82
C ALA A 112 -6.22 10.95 -11.87
N GLN A 113 -6.76 10.52 -10.73
CA GLN A 113 -7.63 9.36 -10.60
C GLN A 113 -8.88 9.73 -9.81
N VAL A 114 -10.01 9.06 -10.05
CA VAL A 114 -11.17 9.11 -9.15
C VAL A 114 -10.75 8.61 -7.77
N TYR A 115 -11.01 9.38 -6.72
CA TYR A 115 -10.27 9.31 -5.45
C TYR A 115 -10.24 7.90 -4.80
N ASN A 116 -11.42 7.28 -4.59
CA ASN A 116 -11.51 5.98 -3.92
C ASN A 116 -11.57 4.80 -4.90
N HIS A 117 -11.17 4.97 -6.16
CA HIS A 117 -11.24 3.93 -7.18
C HIS A 117 -12.64 3.29 -7.29
N MET A 118 -13.66 4.14 -7.24
CA MET A 118 -15.06 3.73 -7.32
C MET A 118 -15.47 3.48 -8.77
N ILE A 119 -16.29 2.47 -9.02
CA ILE A 119 -16.91 2.23 -10.34
C ILE A 119 -17.95 3.32 -10.60
N MET A 120 -17.55 4.34 -11.30
CA MET A 120 -18.31 5.59 -11.46
C MET A 120 -19.72 5.39 -12.02
N PRO A 121 -19.97 4.52 -13.04
CA PRO A 121 -21.32 4.26 -13.53
C PRO A 121 -22.30 3.72 -12.48
N LEU A 122 -21.78 3.09 -11.41
CA LEU A 122 -22.59 2.55 -10.32
C LEU A 122 -22.77 3.52 -9.14
N ALA A 123 -22.10 4.66 -9.17
CA ALA A 123 -22.22 5.70 -8.15
C ALA A 123 -23.39 6.65 -8.43
N ASN A 124 -24.00 7.18 -7.38
CA ASN A 124 -24.95 8.27 -7.53
C ASN A 124 -24.25 9.60 -7.89
N ARG A 125 -24.99 10.57 -8.43
CA ARG A 125 -24.45 11.84 -8.89
C ARG A 125 -23.59 12.58 -7.86
N ARG A 126 -24.02 12.62 -6.59
CA ARG A 126 -23.29 13.32 -5.52
C ARG A 126 -21.95 12.66 -5.21
N ASP A 127 -21.92 11.33 -5.20
CA ASP A 127 -20.70 10.58 -4.93
C ASP A 127 -19.74 10.69 -6.13
N LYS A 128 -20.24 10.61 -7.36
CA LYS A 128 -19.43 10.90 -8.58
C LYS A 128 -18.74 12.26 -8.47
N GLU A 129 -19.49 13.31 -8.10
CA GLU A 129 -18.93 14.66 -7.98
C GLU A 129 -17.86 14.73 -6.88
N THR A 130 -18.10 14.15 -5.71
CA THR A 130 -17.10 14.11 -4.63
C THR A 130 -15.85 13.35 -5.06
N GLN A 131 -15.99 12.21 -5.73
CA GLN A 131 -14.86 11.41 -6.22
C GLN A 131 -13.99 12.19 -7.21
N VAL A 132 -14.60 12.92 -8.11
CA VAL A 132 -13.88 13.78 -9.07
C VAL A 132 -13.20 14.94 -8.35
N VAL A 133 -13.92 15.67 -7.50
CA VAL A 133 -13.36 16.82 -6.75
C VAL A 133 -12.21 16.40 -5.85
N TRP A 134 -12.35 15.29 -5.13
CA TRP A 134 -11.29 14.79 -4.27
C TRP A 134 -10.06 14.33 -5.06
N GLY A 135 -10.26 13.63 -6.18
CA GLY A 135 -9.15 13.24 -7.05
C GLY A 135 -8.40 14.43 -7.64
N LEU A 136 -9.12 15.50 -8.03
CA LEU A 136 -8.52 16.75 -8.50
C LEU A 136 -7.71 17.45 -7.41
N ARG A 137 -8.26 17.58 -6.21
CA ARG A 137 -7.61 18.28 -5.10
C ARG A 137 -6.39 17.52 -4.56
N ASP A 138 -6.45 16.20 -4.50
CA ASP A 138 -5.30 15.37 -4.17
C ASP A 138 -4.18 15.57 -5.19
N PHE A 139 -4.53 15.52 -6.47
CA PHE A 139 -3.56 15.74 -7.54
C PHE A 139 -2.92 17.12 -7.47
N GLU A 140 -3.73 18.19 -7.35
CA GLU A 140 -3.24 19.57 -7.23
C GLU A 140 -2.33 19.76 -6.01
N HIS A 141 -2.68 19.13 -4.89
CA HIS A 141 -1.89 19.16 -3.66
C HIS A 141 -0.50 18.54 -3.84
N ARG A 142 -0.40 17.40 -4.52
CA ARG A 142 0.84 16.65 -4.66
C ARG A 142 1.70 17.15 -5.83
N PHE A 143 1.11 17.31 -6.99
CA PHE A 143 1.83 17.66 -8.22
C PHE A 143 1.92 19.17 -8.49
N HIS A 144 1.28 20.00 -7.68
CA HIS A 144 1.28 21.47 -7.75
C HIS A 144 0.88 22.04 -9.14
N ARG A 145 0.05 21.32 -9.85
CA ARG A 145 -0.55 21.69 -11.14
C ARG A 145 -1.94 21.12 -11.30
N LYS A 146 -2.71 21.63 -12.24
CA LYS A 146 -4.01 21.02 -12.62
C LYS A 146 -3.78 19.76 -13.46
N PRO A 147 -4.51 18.68 -13.24
CA PRO A 147 -4.44 17.52 -14.10
C PRO A 147 -5.10 17.80 -15.45
N GLU A 148 -4.54 17.27 -16.52
CA GLU A 148 -5.14 17.34 -17.86
C GLU A 148 -6.02 16.12 -18.14
N GLY A 149 -5.66 14.94 -17.65
CA GLY A 149 -6.41 13.71 -17.75
C GLY A 149 -6.82 13.16 -16.39
N MET A 150 -7.83 12.28 -16.39
CA MET A 150 -8.23 11.54 -15.22
C MET A 150 -8.48 10.07 -15.59
N TRP A 151 -7.88 9.16 -14.82
CA TRP A 151 -8.13 7.74 -14.90
C TRP A 151 -9.43 7.38 -14.19
N LEU A 152 -10.27 6.62 -14.85
CA LEU A 152 -11.48 6.03 -14.27
C LEU A 152 -11.16 4.61 -13.77
N ALA A 153 -11.65 4.26 -12.59
CA ALA A 153 -11.48 2.91 -12.04
C ALA A 153 -11.95 1.86 -13.05
N GLU A 154 -11.08 0.91 -13.40
CA GLU A 154 -11.37 -0.16 -14.38
C GLU A 154 -11.78 0.36 -15.77
N THR A 155 -11.43 1.60 -16.10
CA THR A 155 -11.93 2.34 -17.26
C THR A 155 -13.47 2.41 -17.36
N ALA A 156 -14.15 2.16 -16.22
CA ALA A 156 -15.61 2.11 -16.17
C ALA A 156 -16.23 3.48 -16.49
N VAL A 157 -17.09 3.54 -17.52
CA VAL A 157 -17.52 4.80 -18.11
C VAL A 157 -19.02 4.86 -18.36
N ASP A 158 -19.59 6.06 -18.09
CA ASP A 158 -20.89 6.52 -18.57
C ASP A 158 -20.82 8.01 -18.96
N LEU A 159 -21.81 8.51 -19.68
CA LEU A 159 -21.83 9.89 -20.15
C LEU A 159 -21.95 10.90 -19.01
N GLU A 160 -22.62 10.56 -17.91
CA GLU A 160 -22.73 11.44 -16.73
C GLU A 160 -21.36 11.66 -16.09
N THR A 161 -20.56 10.62 -15.96
CA THR A 161 -19.18 10.72 -15.46
C THR A 161 -18.32 11.59 -16.35
N LEU A 162 -18.36 11.36 -17.68
CA LEU A 162 -17.57 12.16 -18.62
C LEU A 162 -17.99 13.65 -18.58
N ASP A 163 -19.30 13.92 -18.44
CA ASP A 163 -19.78 15.29 -18.34
C ASP A 163 -19.30 15.99 -17.07
N LEU A 164 -19.23 15.27 -15.94
CA LEU A 164 -18.62 15.76 -14.71
C LEU A 164 -17.12 16.04 -14.88
N LEU A 165 -16.38 15.13 -15.50
CA LEU A 165 -14.97 15.36 -15.77
C LEU A 165 -14.75 16.63 -16.60
N ALA A 166 -15.51 16.77 -17.69
CA ALA A 166 -15.45 17.95 -18.54
C ALA A 166 -15.87 19.24 -17.80
N GLN A 167 -16.87 19.16 -16.91
CA GLN A 167 -17.32 20.29 -16.06
C GLN A 167 -16.18 20.78 -15.15
N HIS A 168 -15.36 19.87 -14.66
CA HIS A 168 -14.21 20.16 -13.78
C HIS A 168 -12.90 20.42 -14.54
N GLY A 169 -12.95 20.54 -15.89
CA GLY A 169 -11.81 20.95 -16.71
C GLY A 169 -10.86 19.82 -17.12
N ILE A 170 -11.23 18.57 -16.91
CA ILE A 170 -10.48 17.42 -17.42
C ILE A 170 -10.63 17.39 -18.94
N LYS A 171 -9.49 17.32 -19.65
CA LYS A 171 -9.43 17.36 -21.11
C LYS A 171 -9.62 15.98 -21.73
N PHE A 172 -9.11 14.90 -21.08
CA PHE A 172 -9.16 13.55 -21.64
C PHE A 172 -9.26 12.43 -20.59
N THR A 173 -9.71 11.28 -21.05
CA THR A 173 -9.55 9.99 -20.34
C THR A 173 -9.18 8.88 -21.32
N ILE A 174 -8.80 7.71 -20.78
CA ILE A 174 -8.30 6.56 -21.55
C ILE A 174 -9.30 5.41 -21.40
N LEU A 175 -9.67 4.78 -22.50
CA LEU A 175 -10.65 3.69 -22.56
C LEU A 175 -10.12 2.52 -23.41
N ALA A 176 -10.72 1.35 -23.25
CA ALA A 176 -10.47 0.21 -24.14
C ALA A 176 -11.21 0.38 -25.46
N THR A 177 -10.67 -0.15 -26.56
CA THR A 177 -11.31 -0.11 -27.89
C THR A 177 -12.69 -0.75 -27.90
N SER A 178 -12.93 -1.77 -27.07
CA SER A 178 -14.22 -2.43 -26.90
C SER A 178 -15.34 -1.52 -26.35
N GLN A 179 -14.99 -0.39 -25.73
CA GLN A 179 -15.93 0.57 -25.14
C GLN A 179 -16.45 1.60 -26.14
N ALA A 180 -15.88 1.66 -27.33
CA ALA A 180 -16.40 2.48 -28.42
C ALA A 180 -17.65 1.83 -29.06
N ARG A 181 -18.62 2.67 -29.42
CA ARG A 181 -19.85 2.23 -30.12
C ARG A 181 -19.81 2.56 -31.63
N SER A 182 -19.55 3.82 -31.93
CA SER A 182 -19.48 4.29 -33.31
C SER A 182 -18.57 5.53 -33.40
N ALA A 183 -17.92 5.68 -34.58
CA ALA A 183 -17.03 6.81 -34.84
C ALA A 183 -17.34 7.45 -36.20
N ARG A 184 -17.01 8.75 -36.33
CA ARG A 184 -17.14 9.47 -37.64
C ARG A 184 -16.02 10.55 -37.72
N ARG A 185 -15.78 11.05 -38.92
CA ARG A 185 -15.01 12.29 -39.12
C ARG A 185 -15.85 13.49 -38.65
N ILE A 186 -15.21 14.46 -37.96
CA ILE A 186 -15.90 15.69 -37.55
C ILE A 186 -16.48 16.38 -38.77
N GLY A 187 -17.74 16.82 -38.68
CA GLY A 187 -18.51 17.40 -39.78
C GLY A 187 -19.18 16.38 -40.70
N SER A 188 -18.91 15.08 -40.62
CA SER A 188 -19.62 14.04 -41.37
C SER A 188 -20.95 13.68 -40.69
N THR A 189 -21.98 13.37 -41.49
CA THR A 189 -23.25 12.84 -40.97
C THR A 189 -23.23 11.32 -40.80
N ARG A 190 -22.26 10.62 -41.42
CA ARG A 190 -22.21 9.14 -41.47
C ARG A 190 -21.40 8.60 -40.30
N TRP A 191 -22.07 7.87 -39.41
CA TRP A 191 -21.42 7.09 -38.33
C TRP A 191 -21.05 5.70 -38.83
N ARG A 192 -19.85 5.26 -38.53
CA ARG A 192 -19.40 3.87 -38.68
C ARG A 192 -19.57 3.15 -37.36
N ASP A 193 -20.17 1.98 -37.33
CA ASP A 193 -20.19 1.10 -36.20
C ASP A 193 -18.77 0.55 -35.93
N VAL A 194 -18.32 0.62 -34.71
CA VAL A 194 -17.05 0.09 -34.22
C VAL A 194 -17.23 -0.67 -32.89
N SER A 195 -18.46 -1.13 -32.66
CA SER A 195 -18.83 -1.82 -31.43
C SER A 195 -18.16 -3.19 -31.25
N ASP A 196 -17.59 -3.72 -32.31
CA ASP A 196 -16.74 -4.91 -32.35
C ASP A 196 -15.28 -4.65 -31.83
N GLY A 197 -14.97 -3.42 -31.45
CA GLY A 197 -13.61 -3.00 -31.02
C GLY A 197 -12.70 -2.57 -32.19
N SER A 198 -13.27 -2.44 -33.44
CA SER A 198 -12.52 -2.05 -34.64
C SER A 198 -12.25 -0.55 -34.77
N ILE A 199 -12.39 0.23 -33.69
CA ILE A 199 -11.96 1.63 -33.65
C ILE A 199 -10.43 1.69 -33.79
N ASP A 200 -9.92 2.64 -34.60
CA ASP A 200 -8.48 2.82 -34.78
C ASP A 200 -7.88 3.50 -33.53
N PRO A 201 -6.97 2.83 -32.76
CA PRO A 201 -6.40 3.38 -31.55
C PRO A 201 -5.32 4.46 -31.80
N SER A 202 -4.89 4.68 -33.05
CA SER A 202 -3.73 5.51 -33.36
C SER A 202 -4.01 7.02 -33.36
N MET A 203 -5.17 7.47 -32.85
CA MET A 203 -5.57 8.88 -32.82
C MET A 203 -6.52 9.18 -31.66
N PRO A 204 -6.64 10.44 -31.23
CA PRO A 204 -7.63 10.86 -30.24
C PRO A 204 -9.02 11.06 -30.89
N TYR A 205 -10.06 10.93 -30.09
CA TYR A 205 -11.45 11.12 -30.51
C TYR A 205 -12.16 12.15 -29.64
N ARG A 206 -12.92 13.05 -30.25
CA ARG A 206 -13.79 13.98 -29.52
C ARG A 206 -15.12 13.28 -29.18
N ILE A 207 -15.59 13.43 -27.97
CA ILE A 207 -16.97 13.10 -27.58
C ILE A 207 -17.73 14.38 -27.26
N THR A 208 -18.96 14.48 -27.75
CA THR A 208 -19.90 15.53 -27.36
C THR A 208 -20.85 14.98 -26.31
N LEU A 209 -20.91 15.65 -25.16
CA LEU A 209 -21.63 15.23 -23.98
C LEU A 209 -23.03 15.83 -23.93
N PRO A 210 -23.96 15.27 -23.14
CA PRO A 210 -25.36 15.74 -23.08
C PRO A 210 -25.51 17.24 -22.77
N GLY A 211 -24.61 17.79 -21.97
CA GLY A 211 -24.58 19.23 -21.64
C GLY A 211 -23.96 20.15 -22.69
N GLY A 212 -23.62 19.62 -23.88
CA GLY A 212 -22.96 20.36 -24.96
C GLY A 212 -21.46 20.54 -24.79
N ARG A 213 -20.89 20.14 -23.64
CA ARG A 213 -19.44 20.10 -23.43
C ARG A 213 -18.79 19.05 -24.30
N THR A 214 -17.50 19.18 -24.55
CA THR A 214 -16.71 18.20 -25.28
C THR A 214 -15.53 17.74 -24.44
N MET A 215 -15.09 16.51 -24.69
CA MET A 215 -13.92 15.90 -24.07
C MET A 215 -13.19 15.04 -25.10
N THR A 216 -11.93 14.71 -24.87
CA THR A 216 -11.15 13.81 -25.71
C THR A 216 -11.08 12.43 -25.07
N LEU A 217 -11.22 11.39 -25.87
CA LEU A 217 -11.04 10.01 -25.49
C LEU A 217 -9.90 9.38 -26.29
N PHE A 218 -9.01 8.68 -25.57
CA PHE A 218 -7.98 7.83 -26.16
C PHE A 218 -8.38 6.36 -25.98
N PHE A 219 -8.27 5.56 -27.04
CA PHE A 219 -8.58 4.13 -27.02
C PHE A 219 -7.27 3.36 -27.16
N TYR A 220 -6.75 2.75 -26.07
CA TYR A 220 -5.45 2.09 -26.08
C TYR A 220 -5.45 0.83 -26.97
N ASP A 221 -4.27 0.43 -27.47
CA ASP A 221 -4.08 -0.82 -28.22
C ASP A 221 -4.24 -2.02 -27.30
N GLY A 222 -5.41 -2.66 -27.36
CA GLY A 222 -5.76 -3.79 -26.50
C GLY A 222 -4.87 -5.01 -26.71
N PRO A 223 -4.62 -5.47 -27.93
CA PRO A 223 -3.71 -6.59 -28.23
C PRO A 223 -2.31 -6.43 -27.63
N ILE A 224 -1.68 -5.27 -27.78
CA ILE A 224 -0.33 -5.04 -27.21
C ILE A 224 -0.40 -4.96 -25.68
N SER A 225 -1.40 -4.24 -25.13
CA SER A 225 -1.59 -4.15 -23.68
C SER A 225 -1.77 -5.52 -23.04
N ARG A 226 -2.54 -6.39 -23.67
CA ARG A 226 -2.73 -7.78 -23.25
C ARG A 226 -1.43 -8.58 -23.32
N ALA A 227 -0.63 -8.43 -24.38
CA ALA A 227 0.64 -9.11 -24.54
C ALA A 227 1.64 -8.69 -23.44
N VAL A 228 1.65 -7.41 -23.08
CA VAL A 228 2.44 -6.89 -21.94
C VAL A 228 2.00 -7.52 -20.63
N ALA A 229 0.68 -7.57 -20.36
CA ALA A 229 0.15 -8.03 -19.09
C ALA A 229 0.20 -9.57 -18.91
N PHE A 230 -0.03 -10.36 -20.01
CA PHE A 230 -0.34 -11.78 -19.87
C PHE A 230 0.45 -12.71 -20.81
N GLU A 231 1.15 -12.20 -21.83
CA GLU A 231 1.78 -13.03 -22.87
C GLU A 231 3.34 -12.97 -22.83
N GLY A 232 3.90 -12.44 -21.72
CA GLY A 232 5.35 -12.43 -21.48
C GLY A 232 6.14 -11.47 -22.37
N LEU A 233 5.52 -10.45 -22.94
CA LEU A 233 6.19 -9.48 -23.82
C LEU A 233 7.32 -8.72 -23.10
N LEU A 234 7.23 -8.58 -21.78
CA LEU A 234 8.28 -7.95 -20.94
C LEU A 234 9.48 -8.84 -20.64
N ASN A 235 9.51 -10.10 -21.11
CA ASN A 235 10.67 -10.96 -20.91
C ASN A 235 11.90 -10.45 -21.67
N GLN A 236 11.70 -9.66 -22.72
CA GLN A 236 12.77 -9.05 -23.52
C GLN A 236 12.35 -7.65 -23.99
N GLY A 237 13.11 -6.63 -23.59
CA GLY A 237 12.80 -5.23 -23.93
C GLY A 237 12.85 -4.95 -25.43
N GLU A 238 13.71 -5.66 -26.18
CA GLU A 238 13.79 -5.53 -27.64
C GLU A 238 12.50 -6.02 -28.34
N TYR A 239 11.92 -7.13 -27.87
CA TYR A 239 10.63 -7.60 -28.40
C TYR A 239 9.50 -6.64 -28.05
N PHE A 240 9.55 -6.04 -26.88
CA PHE A 240 8.58 -5.02 -26.49
C PHE A 240 8.68 -3.80 -27.42
N ALA A 241 9.86 -3.25 -27.64
CA ALA A 241 10.08 -2.14 -28.57
C ALA A 241 9.64 -2.47 -30.01
N SER A 242 10.02 -3.65 -30.50
CA SER A 242 9.65 -4.14 -31.82
C SER A 242 8.13 -4.27 -31.98
N ARG A 243 7.45 -4.81 -30.96
CA ARG A 243 5.99 -4.98 -30.98
C ARG A 243 5.24 -3.65 -31.03
N LEU A 244 5.73 -2.63 -30.30
CA LEU A 244 5.20 -1.26 -30.39
C LEU A 244 5.44 -0.66 -31.78
N ALA A 245 6.63 -0.83 -32.35
CA ALA A 245 6.98 -0.34 -33.67
C ALA A 245 6.09 -0.94 -34.79
N GLN A 246 5.75 -2.22 -34.70
CA GLN A 246 4.93 -2.94 -35.68
C GLN A 246 3.47 -2.45 -35.71
N ALA A 247 3.00 -1.68 -34.74
CA ALA A 247 1.64 -1.14 -34.74
C ALA A 247 1.47 0.10 -35.64
N PHE A 248 2.56 0.70 -36.09
CA PHE A 248 2.52 1.76 -37.10
C PHE A 248 2.19 1.22 -38.48
N SER A 249 1.50 2.02 -39.29
CA SER A 249 1.14 1.67 -40.66
C SER A 249 1.45 2.82 -41.60
N ASP A 250 2.13 2.50 -42.68
CA ASP A 250 2.42 3.47 -43.76
C ASP A 250 1.17 3.81 -44.60
N ALA A 251 0.08 3.06 -44.42
CA ALA A 251 -1.21 3.36 -45.06
C ALA A 251 -2.01 4.49 -44.36
N ARG A 252 -1.56 4.92 -43.18
CA ARG A 252 -2.18 6.04 -42.44
C ARG A 252 -1.56 7.36 -42.88
N ASP A 253 -2.39 8.35 -43.17
CA ASP A 253 -2.01 9.70 -43.62
C ASP A 253 -2.05 10.77 -42.52
N TRP A 254 -2.19 10.34 -41.25
CA TRP A 254 -2.23 11.21 -40.05
C TRP A 254 -1.13 10.85 -39.05
N PRO A 255 -0.71 11.80 -38.16
CA PRO A 255 0.21 11.51 -37.08
C PRO A 255 -0.29 10.38 -36.19
N GLN A 256 0.51 9.33 -36.04
CA GLN A 256 0.09 8.10 -35.39
C GLN A 256 0.57 8.04 -33.94
N LEU A 257 -0.33 7.74 -33.02
CA LEU A 257 -0.05 7.41 -31.64
C LEU A 257 -0.21 5.90 -31.43
N VAL A 258 0.87 5.19 -31.16
CA VAL A 258 0.79 3.85 -30.59
C VAL A 258 0.80 3.99 -29.08
N HIS A 259 -0.27 3.61 -28.42
CA HIS A 259 -0.34 3.72 -26.97
C HIS A 259 -1.00 2.51 -26.32
N ILE A 260 -0.46 2.16 -25.16
CA ILE A 260 -0.89 1.02 -24.35
C ILE A 260 -1.24 1.49 -22.94
N ALA A 261 -2.13 0.75 -22.28
CA ALA A 261 -2.47 0.95 -20.88
C ALA A 261 -2.57 -0.41 -20.18
N THR A 262 -1.89 -0.54 -19.05
CA THR A 262 -1.88 -1.75 -18.20
C THR A 262 -1.88 -1.34 -16.74
N ASP A 263 -2.16 -2.29 -15.85
CA ASP A 263 -1.81 -2.12 -14.45
C ASP A 263 -0.31 -1.87 -14.33
N GLY A 264 0.07 -0.88 -13.54
CA GLY A 264 1.45 -0.47 -13.37
C GLY A 264 2.31 -1.54 -12.69
N GLU A 265 1.68 -2.35 -11.83
CA GLU A 265 2.30 -3.48 -11.14
C GLU A 265 2.79 -4.57 -12.12
N THR A 266 2.35 -4.54 -13.36
CA THR A 266 2.88 -5.36 -14.46
C THR A 266 4.38 -5.14 -14.66
N TYR A 267 4.86 -3.90 -14.45
CA TYR A 267 6.25 -3.53 -14.62
C TYR A 267 7.07 -3.72 -13.34
N GLY A 268 7.13 -4.95 -12.82
CA GLY A 268 7.93 -5.31 -11.65
C GLY A 268 7.32 -6.43 -10.83
N HIS A 269 6.12 -6.26 -10.26
CA HIS A 269 5.48 -7.26 -9.42
C HIS A 269 4.98 -8.47 -10.22
N HIS A 270 4.16 -8.25 -11.27
CA HIS A 270 3.65 -9.37 -12.07
C HIS A 270 4.73 -9.97 -12.99
N HIS A 271 5.63 -9.14 -13.50
CA HIS A 271 6.77 -9.57 -14.31
C HIS A 271 8.06 -9.02 -13.70
N LYS A 272 8.82 -9.92 -13.08
CA LYS A 272 10.12 -9.59 -12.47
C LYS A 272 11.03 -8.92 -13.50
N ARG A 273 11.62 -7.76 -13.17
CA ARG A 273 12.44 -6.93 -14.06
C ARG A 273 11.67 -6.33 -15.24
N GLY A 274 10.33 -6.28 -15.16
CA GLY A 274 9.49 -5.63 -16.19
C GLY A 274 9.81 -4.15 -16.36
N GLU A 275 10.25 -3.47 -15.29
CA GLU A 275 10.72 -2.09 -15.29
C GLU A 275 11.99 -1.89 -16.13
N MET A 276 12.88 -2.89 -16.16
CA MET A 276 14.09 -2.85 -16.99
C MET A 276 13.75 -3.08 -18.47
N ALA A 277 12.81 -3.97 -18.77
CA ALA A 277 12.33 -4.15 -20.14
C ALA A 277 11.65 -2.88 -20.65
N LEU A 278 10.93 -2.18 -19.79
CA LEU A 278 10.30 -0.88 -20.10
C LEU A 278 11.36 0.19 -20.41
N SER A 279 12.34 0.39 -19.53
CA SER A 279 13.41 1.37 -19.75
C SER A 279 14.25 1.07 -20.97
N TYR A 280 14.59 -0.21 -21.22
CA TYR A 280 15.28 -0.62 -22.42
C TYR A 280 14.47 -0.30 -23.69
N ALA A 281 13.17 -0.63 -23.70
CA ALA A 281 12.33 -0.38 -24.86
C ALA A 281 12.23 1.12 -25.18
N ILE A 282 12.07 1.97 -24.18
CA ILE A 282 12.04 3.42 -24.33
C ILE A 282 13.37 3.93 -24.92
N GLU A 283 14.50 3.52 -24.34
CA GLU A 283 15.83 3.88 -24.80
C GLU A 283 16.08 3.44 -26.25
N HIS A 284 15.71 2.21 -26.58
CA HIS A 284 15.88 1.66 -27.93
C HIS A 284 15.05 2.45 -28.96
N ILE A 285 13.79 2.80 -28.63
CA ILE A 285 12.91 3.58 -29.49
C ILE A 285 13.49 4.98 -29.74
N GLU A 286 13.97 5.66 -28.69
CA GLU A 286 14.54 7.00 -28.78
C GLU A 286 15.87 7.00 -29.56
N SER A 287 16.78 6.06 -29.25
CA SER A 287 18.13 6.00 -29.86
C SER A 287 18.09 5.59 -31.33
N THR A 288 17.16 4.73 -31.74
CA THR A 288 16.99 4.31 -33.14
C THR A 288 16.11 5.25 -33.96
N GLY A 289 15.42 6.19 -33.32
CA GLY A 289 14.52 7.14 -33.97
C GLY A 289 13.27 6.51 -34.63
N ILE A 290 12.86 5.31 -34.18
CA ILE A 290 11.66 4.61 -34.66
C ILE A 290 10.41 5.46 -34.48
N ALA A 291 10.29 6.11 -33.30
CA ALA A 291 9.18 6.97 -32.95
C ALA A 291 9.64 7.98 -31.87
N LYS A 292 8.83 9.01 -31.64
CA LYS A 292 8.99 9.92 -30.49
C LYS A 292 8.23 9.38 -29.30
N ILE A 293 8.86 9.34 -28.12
CA ILE A 293 8.15 9.10 -26.89
C ILE A 293 7.36 10.36 -26.54
N THR A 294 6.13 10.22 -26.08
CA THR A 294 5.23 11.34 -25.74
C THR A 294 4.30 10.97 -24.58
N ASN A 295 3.59 11.95 -24.03
CA ASN A 295 2.43 11.73 -23.16
C ASN A 295 1.14 12.23 -23.83
N TYR A 296 -0.01 11.93 -23.22
CA TYR A 296 -1.31 12.26 -23.80
C TYR A 296 -1.55 13.76 -23.93
N GLY A 297 -1.05 14.57 -22.98
CA GLY A 297 -1.19 16.02 -22.99
C GLY A 297 -0.49 16.64 -24.21
N GLU A 298 0.79 16.32 -24.39
CA GLU A 298 1.60 16.80 -25.53
C GLU A 298 1.02 16.36 -26.86
N PHE A 299 0.65 15.06 -26.95
CA PHE A 299 0.07 14.55 -28.22
C PHE A 299 -1.25 15.27 -28.55
N LEU A 300 -2.11 15.51 -27.57
CA LEU A 300 -3.40 16.18 -27.75
C LEU A 300 -3.24 17.64 -28.18
N GLU A 301 -2.26 18.35 -27.62
CA GLU A 301 -1.98 19.73 -28.01
C GLU A 301 -1.47 19.82 -29.46
N ARG A 302 -0.54 18.94 -29.86
CA ARG A 302 0.03 18.91 -31.20
C ARG A 302 -0.95 18.39 -32.26
N HIS A 303 -1.81 17.44 -31.90
CA HIS A 303 -2.67 16.68 -32.81
C HIS A 303 -4.10 16.60 -32.26
N PRO A 304 -4.88 17.68 -32.33
CA PRO A 304 -6.27 17.70 -31.88
C PRO A 304 -7.13 16.68 -32.61
N PRO A 305 -8.19 16.15 -31.97
CA PRO A 305 -9.03 15.14 -32.60
C PRO A 305 -9.76 15.66 -33.81
N PHE A 306 -9.69 14.93 -34.92
CA PHE A 306 -10.43 15.18 -36.15
C PHE A 306 -11.58 14.18 -36.38
N ARG A 307 -11.78 13.28 -35.42
CA ARG A 307 -12.88 12.31 -35.39
C ARG A 307 -13.71 12.45 -34.14
N GLU A 308 -14.96 12.07 -34.23
CA GLU A 308 -15.90 11.98 -33.11
C GLU A 308 -16.24 10.53 -32.81
N VAL A 309 -16.54 10.26 -31.53
CA VAL A 309 -16.93 8.94 -31.07
C VAL A 309 -18.19 8.98 -30.19
N ARG A 310 -18.95 7.89 -30.22
CA ARG A 310 -19.94 7.53 -29.20
C ARG A 310 -19.47 6.29 -28.48
N ILE A 311 -19.66 6.27 -27.17
CA ILE A 311 -19.26 5.15 -26.32
C ILE A 311 -20.43 4.18 -26.07
N LYS A 312 -20.09 3.00 -25.56
CA LYS A 312 -21.00 2.11 -24.85
C LYS A 312 -20.96 2.47 -23.39
N GLU A 313 -22.08 2.89 -22.84
CA GLU A 313 -22.19 3.23 -21.43
C GLU A 313 -22.19 1.99 -20.55
N ASN A 314 -21.80 2.14 -19.27
CA ASN A 314 -21.72 1.07 -18.28
C ASN A 314 -20.82 -0.08 -18.73
N THR A 315 -19.68 0.27 -19.32
CA THR A 315 -18.66 -0.69 -19.77
C THR A 315 -17.33 -0.44 -19.06
N SER A 316 -16.50 -1.47 -18.98
CA SER A 316 -15.15 -1.44 -18.37
C SER A 316 -14.17 -2.27 -19.19
N TRP A 317 -12.88 -2.22 -18.86
CA TRP A 317 -11.85 -3.02 -19.56
C TRP A 317 -11.76 -4.47 -19.07
N SER A 318 -12.17 -4.74 -17.82
CA SER A 318 -11.97 -6.03 -17.13
C SER A 318 -13.25 -6.86 -16.97
N CYS A 319 -14.39 -6.41 -17.52
CA CYS A 319 -15.62 -7.17 -17.50
C CYS A 319 -16.32 -7.11 -18.86
N VAL A 320 -16.43 -8.26 -19.55
CA VAL A 320 -17.11 -8.36 -20.85
C VAL A 320 -18.62 -8.07 -20.78
N HIS A 321 -19.21 -8.14 -19.57
CA HIS A 321 -20.62 -7.82 -19.29
C HIS A 321 -20.82 -6.34 -18.87
N GLY A 322 -19.84 -5.50 -19.15
CA GLY A 322 -19.87 -4.08 -18.80
C GLY A 322 -19.34 -3.78 -17.40
N VAL A 323 -20.20 -3.46 -16.44
CA VAL A 323 -19.85 -3.21 -15.03
C VAL A 323 -20.47 -4.25 -14.07
N ASP A 324 -20.98 -5.35 -14.62
CA ASP A 324 -21.70 -6.36 -13.83
C ASP A 324 -20.82 -7.08 -12.81
N ARG A 325 -19.47 -7.12 -13.00
CA ARG A 325 -18.54 -7.65 -11.99
C ARG A 325 -18.75 -7.01 -10.60
N TRP A 326 -19.18 -5.76 -10.54
CA TRP A 326 -19.33 -4.99 -9.29
C TRP A 326 -20.78 -4.93 -8.77
N ARG A 327 -21.71 -5.64 -9.39
CA ARG A 327 -23.13 -5.64 -8.98
C ARG A 327 -23.88 -6.94 -9.24
N ALA A 328 -23.30 -7.90 -9.92
CA ALA A 328 -24.03 -9.10 -10.36
C ALA A 328 -23.12 -10.33 -10.42
N ASP A 329 -23.76 -11.51 -10.45
CA ASP A 329 -23.12 -12.79 -10.75
C ASP A 329 -22.90 -12.94 -12.26
N CYS A 330 -21.90 -12.25 -12.79
CA CYS A 330 -21.61 -12.25 -14.23
C CYS A 330 -20.67 -13.37 -14.67
N GLY A 331 -20.16 -14.18 -13.73
CA GLY A 331 -19.22 -15.25 -14.02
C GLY A 331 -17.75 -14.80 -14.22
N CYS A 332 -17.45 -13.50 -14.26
CA CYS A 332 -16.07 -13.01 -14.34
C CYS A 332 -15.36 -13.29 -13.02
N ASN A 333 -14.24 -14.04 -13.07
CA ASN A 333 -13.45 -14.48 -11.90
C ASN A 333 -11.96 -14.46 -12.23
N SER A 334 -11.11 -14.81 -11.25
CA SER A 334 -9.65 -14.89 -11.41
C SER A 334 -9.17 -16.15 -12.12
N GLY A 335 -10.02 -17.16 -12.25
CA GLY A 335 -9.66 -18.48 -12.77
C GLY A 335 -8.97 -19.41 -11.76
N MET A 336 -8.76 -18.95 -10.53
CA MET A 336 -8.01 -19.68 -9.50
C MET A 336 -8.81 -20.82 -8.86
N HIS A 337 -10.14 -20.74 -8.84
CA HIS A 337 -11.01 -21.64 -8.11
C HIS A 337 -12.17 -22.14 -8.98
N ALA A 338 -12.01 -23.33 -9.52
CA ALA A 338 -13.06 -23.98 -10.31
C ALA A 338 -14.31 -24.25 -9.44
N GLY A 339 -15.49 -23.86 -9.94
CA GLY A 339 -16.77 -24.10 -9.27
C GLY A 339 -17.19 -23.03 -8.27
N TRP A 340 -16.37 -22.01 -8.01
CA TRP A 340 -16.79 -20.88 -7.20
C TRP A 340 -17.73 -19.97 -7.99
N HIS A 341 -18.78 -19.47 -7.31
CA HIS A 341 -19.77 -18.53 -7.83
C HIS A 341 -19.51 -17.09 -7.35
N GLN A 342 -20.10 -16.11 -8.02
CA GLN A 342 -20.05 -14.71 -7.65
C GLN A 342 -21.42 -14.16 -7.22
N GLN A 343 -22.32 -15.03 -6.76
CA GLN A 343 -23.69 -14.66 -6.32
C GLN A 343 -23.70 -13.69 -5.15
N TRP A 344 -22.62 -13.65 -4.38
CA TRP A 344 -22.43 -12.72 -3.26
C TRP A 344 -22.32 -11.24 -3.69
N ARG A 345 -21.93 -10.97 -4.94
CA ARG A 345 -21.67 -9.60 -5.44
C ARG A 345 -22.89 -8.70 -5.42
N ALA A 346 -24.05 -9.19 -5.87
CA ALA A 346 -25.27 -8.42 -5.89
C ALA A 346 -25.80 -8.10 -4.46
N PRO A 347 -25.97 -9.07 -3.54
CA PRO A 347 -26.44 -8.78 -2.18
C PRO A 347 -25.44 -7.89 -1.40
N LEU A 348 -24.14 -8.04 -1.61
CA LEU A 348 -23.15 -7.12 -1.03
C LEU A 348 -23.39 -5.69 -1.53
N ARG A 349 -23.56 -5.52 -2.85
CA ARG A 349 -23.82 -4.21 -3.45
C ARG A 349 -25.10 -3.59 -2.91
N ASP A 350 -26.19 -4.35 -2.89
CA ASP A 350 -27.50 -3.89 -2.42
C ASP A 350 -27.48 -3.48 -0.94
N SER A 351 -26.75 -4.23 -0.11
CA SER A 351 -26.61 -3.90 1.32
C SER A 351 -25.82 -2.61 1.55
N LEU A 352 -24.73 -2.41 0.78
CA LEU A 352 -23.93 -1.18 0.87
C LEU A 352 -24.64 0.03 0.26
N ASP A 353 -25.35 -0.14 -0.86
CA ASP A 353 -26.18 0.92 -1.45
C ASP A 353 -27.28 1.37 -0.50
N TRP A 354 -27.98 0.43 0.15
CA TRP A 354 -28.96 0.73 1.19
C TRP A 354 -28.31 1.51 2.35
N LEU A 355 -27.17 1.05 2.86
CA LEU A 355 -26.48 1.71 3.95
C LEU A 355 -26.08 3.14 3.56
N ARG A 356 -25.44 3.34 2.41
CA ARG A 356 -25.10 4.66 1.85
C ARG A 356 -26.28 5.62 1.87
N ASP A 357 -27.46 5.16 1.41
CA ASP A 357 -28.64 6.01 1.30
C ASP A 357 -29.20 6.38 2.68
N GLN A 358 -29.16 5.46 3.64
CA GLN A 358 -29.50 5.75 5.04
C GLN A 358 -28.55 6.80 5.64
N LEU A 359 -27.25 6.63 5.45
CA LEU A 359 -26.22 7.56 5.97
C LEU A 359 -26.31 8.93 5.29
N ALA A 360 -26.53 8.98 3.98
CA ALA A 360 -26.70 10.22 3.22
C ALA A 360 -27.90 11.06 3.71
N SER A 361 -29.04 10.41 3.99
CA SER A 361 -30.23 11.07 4.51
C SER A 361 -29.96 11.69 5.90
N ARG A 362 -29.33 10.94 6.80
CA ARG A 362 -28.93 11.38 8.14
C ARG A 362 -27.91 12.53 8.09
N TYR A 363 -26.90 12.37 7.25
CA TYR A 363 -25.87 13.39 7.02
C TYR A 363 -26.50 14.70 6.55
N GLN A 364 -27.38 14.64 5.55
CA GLN A 364 -28.04 15.84 5.02
C GLN A 364 -28.93 16.54 6.07
N LYS A 365 -29.63 15.75 6.91
CA LYS A 365 -30.51 16.31 7.95
C LYS A 365 -29.70 16.99 9.06
N LYS A 366 -28.75 16.28 9.65
CA LYS A 366 -27.93 16.79 10.78
C LYS A 366 -26.90 17.82 10.31
N GLY A 367 -26.33 17.65 9.12
CA GLY A 367 -25.33 18.56 8.56
C GLY A 367 -25.84 19.98 8.36
N ARG A 368 -27.15 20.18 8.16
CA ARG A 368 -27.75 21.52 8.06
C ARG A 368 -27.66 22.32 9.36
N GLU A 369 -27.47 21.67 10.50
CA GLU A 369 -27.27 22.35 11.78
C GLU A 369 -25.90 22.99 11.88
N PHE A 370 -24.89 22.43 11.17
CA PHE A 370 -23.51 22.84 11.24
C PHE A 370 -23.03 23.54 9.97
N PHE A 371 -23.34 23.01 8.78
CA PHE A 371 -22.77 23.45 7.51
C PHE A 371 -23.71 24.39 6.73
N ARG A 372 -23.14 25.37 6.07
CA ARG A 372 -23.84 26.23 5.10
C ARG A 372 -24.42 25.42 3.95
N ASP A 373 -23.66 24.45 3.46
CA ASP A 373 -24.04 23.45 2.49
C ASP A 373 -23.30 22.15 2.83
N SER A 374 -24.05 21.15 3.27
CA SER A 374 -23.48 19.87 3.73
C SER A 374 -22.72 19.15 2.64
N TRP A 375 -23.23 19.16 1.39
CA TRP A 375 -22.56 18.46 0.29
C TRP A 375 -21.32 19.19 -0.20
N ARG A 376 -21.32 20.51 -0.22
CA ARG A 376 -20.12 21.30 -0.46
C ARG A 376 -19.08 21.09 0.65
N ALA A 377 -19.48 21.01 1.90
CA ALA A 377 -18.57 20.70 3.00
C ALA A 377 -17.93 19.32 2.82
N ARG A 378 -18.71 18.28 2.43
CA ARG A 378 -18.15 16.97 2.08
C ARG A 378 -17.15 17.06 0.91
N ASN A 379 -17.49 17.77 -0.17
CA ASN A 379 -16.60 17.94 -1.31
C ASN A 379 -15.28 18.64 -0.94
N ASN A 380 -15.31 19.57 0.01
CA ASN A 380 -14.13 20.28 0.47
C ASN A 380 -13.35 19.57 1.59
N TYR A 381 -13.91 18.50 2.19
CA TYR A 381 -13.30 17.78 3.30
C TYR A 381 -11.97 17.10 2.94
N VAL A 382 -11.71 16.84 1.67
CA VAL A 382 -10.41 16.33 1.21
C VAL A 382 -9.24 17.19 1.67
N ARG A 383 -9.43 18.50 1.89
CA ARG A 383 -8.38 19.38 2.43
C ARG A 383 -7.96 18.97 3.83
N VAL A 384 -8.92 18.53 4.64
CA VAL A 384 -8.67 18.00 5.98
C VAL A 384 -8.01 16.62 5.89
N ILE A 385 -8.43 15.77 4.95
CA ILE A 385 -7.83 14.44 4.74
C ILE A 385 -6.36 14.56 4.34
N LEU A 386 -6.01 15.52 3.51
CA LEU A 386 -4.64 15.78 3.04
C LEU A 386 -3.73 16.45 4.08
N GLY A 387 -4.30 17.07 5.11
CA GLY A 387 -3.52 17.75 6.14
C GLY A 387 -4.34 17.94 7.42
N ARG A 388 -4.26 16.96 8.34
CA ARG A 388 -5.06 16.91 9.57
C ARG A 388 -4.48 17.78 10.71
N SER A 389 -3.93 18.96 10.39
CA SER A 389 -3.50 19.90 11.42
C SER A 389 -4.69 20.64 12.07
N GLN A 390 -4.52 21.08 13.30
CA GLN A 390 -5.52 21.92 13.99
C GLN A 390 -5.84 23.20 13.19
N GLU A 391 -4.85 23.77 12.52
CA GLU A 391 -4.99 24.95 11.68
C GLU A 391 -5.86 24.65 10.44
N THR A 392 -5.56 23.58 9.72
CA THR A 392 -6.33 23.16 8.53
C THR A 392 -7.79 22.86 8.88
N ILE A 393 -8.03 22.14 9.97
CA ILE A 393 -9.39 21.82 10.44
C ILE A 393 -10.10 23.10 10.88
N GLY A 394 -9.43 23.99 11.62
CA GLY A 394 -9.98 25.27 12.03
C GLY A 394 -10.40 26.13 10.84
N ALA A 395 -9.52 26.26 9.82
CA ALA A 395 -9.80 26.99 8.59
C ALA A 395 -10.96 26.37 7.79
N PHE A 396 -11.03 25.04 7.72
CA PHE A 396 -12.13 24.32 7.07
C PHE A 396 -13.46 24.61 7.77
N LEU A 397 -13.54 24.44 9.10
CA LEU A 397 -14.75 24.68 9.85
C LEU A 397 -15.20 26.17 9.80
N ALA A 398 -14.28 27.10 9.86
CA ALA A 398 -14.59 28.53 9.71
C ALA A 398 -15.19 28.87 8.32
N THR A 399 -14.79 28.17 7.29
CA THR A 399 -15.27 28.36 5.91
C THR A 399 -16.64 27.69 5.68
N GLU A 400 -16.80 26.46 6.14
CA GLU A 400 -17.95 25.63 5.77
C GLU A 400 -19.10 25.71 6.77
N CYS A 401 -18.84 26.06 8.04
CA CYS A 401 -19.89 26.13 9.06
C CYS A 401 -20.67 27.44 9.04
N VAL A 402 -21.94 27.38 9.46
CA VAL A 402 -22.85 28.54 9.55
C VAL A 402 -22.43 29.52 10.65
N ARG A 403 -21.74 29.04 11.69
CA ARG A 403 -21.26 29.77 12.87
C ARG A 403 -20.04 29.04 13.47
N PRO A 404 -19.31 29.68 14.37
CA PRO A 404 -18.34 28.95 15.19
C PRO A 404 -19.01 27.82 15.99
N LEU A 405 -18.37 26.67 16.03
CA LEU A 405 -18.79 25.47 16.75
C LEU A 405 -18.07 25.38 18.09
N ASN A 406 -18.77 24.92 19.13
CA ASN A 406 -18.11 24.50 20.37
C ASN A 406 -17.43 23.14 20.19
N ASP A 407 -16.70 22.66 21.20
CA ASP A 407 -15.90 21.43 21.08
C ASP A 407 -16.75 20.18 20.80
N SER A 408 -17.93 20.04 21.44
CA SER A 408 -18.85 18.93 21.18
C SER A 408 -19.40 18.97 19.75
N GLU A 409 -19.84 20.13 19.30
CA GLU A 409 -20.35 20.33 17.95
C GLU A 409 -19.26 20.11 16.88
N ARG A 410 -18.01 20.50 17.20
CA ARG A 410 -16.86 20.24 16.35
C ARG A 410 -16.62 18.73 16.17
N ILE A 411 -16.67 17.96 17.24
CA ILE A 411 -16.57 16.50 17.21
C ILE A 411 -17.70 15.90 16.38
N GLU A 412 -18.96 16.31 16.60
CA GLU A 412 -20.11 15.83 15.83
C GLU A 412 -19.98 16.15 14.34
N ALA A 413 -19.56 17.37 13.98
CA ALA A 413 -19.36 17.77 12.59
C ALA A 413 -18.27 16.93 11.90
N LEU A 414 -17.15 16.66 12.57
CA LEU A 414 -16.09 15.80 12.04
C LEU A 414 -16.54 14.33 11.93
N LYS A 415 -17.27 13.81 12.93
CA LYS A 415 -17.85 12.45 12.85
C LYS A 415 -18.82 12.31 11.67
N LEU A 416 -19.63 13.34 11.37
CA LEU A 416 -20.50 13.36 10.20
C LEU A 416 -19.72 13.27 8.88
N LEU A 417 -18.60 13.99 8.75
CA LEU A 417 -17.77 14.00 7.57
C LEU A 417 -16.99 12.68 7.41
N GLU A 418 -16.45 12.13 8.52
CA GLU A 418 -15.78 10.81 8.50
C GLU A 418 -16.79 9.69 8.19
N MET A 419 -18.01 9.76 8.67
CA MET A 419 -19.07 8.82 8.30
C MET A 419 -19.29 8.81 6.78
N GLN A 420 -19.29 9.99 6.13
CA GLN A 420 -19.40 10.09 4.66
C GLN A 420 -18.14 9.64 3.95
N ARG A 421 -16.94 9.88 4.49
CA ARG A 421 -15.68 9.37 3.96
C ARG A 421 -15.69 7.84 3.90
N HIS A 422 -16.04 7.18 5.00
CA HIS A 422 -16.13 5.73 5.04
C HIS A 422 -17.26 5.18 4.17
N ALA A 423 -18.39 5.88 4.08
CA ALA A 423 -19.48 5.52 3.17
C ALA A 423 -19.08 5.55 1.69
N MET A 424 -18.05 6.30 1.31
CA MET A 424 -17.48 6.25 -0.05
C MET A 424 -16.40 5.18 -0.19
N LEU A 425 -15.54 4.99 0.81
CA LEU A 425 -14.51 3.95 0.83
C LEU A 425 -15.07 2.53 0.68
N MET A 426 -16.28 2.27 1.19
CA MET A 426 -16.93 0.97 1.05
C MET A 426 -17.31 0.60 -0.40
N PHE A 427 -17.10 1.49 -1.38
CA PHE A 427 -17.33 1.24 -2.81
C PHE A 427 -16.04 1.14 -3.63
N THR A 428 -14.90 0.99 -2.99
CA THR A 428 -13.62 0.69 -3.65
C THR A 428 -13.75 -0.55 -4.52
N SER A 429 -13.36 -0.47 -5.80
CA SER A 429 -13.65 -1.49 -6.83
C SER A 429 -13.11 -2.89 -6.48
N CYS A 430 -11.95 -2.97 -5.80
CA CYS A 430 -11.32 -4.22 -5.40
C CYS A 430 -12.19 -5.09 -4.49
N GLY A 431 -13.16 -4.50 -3.77
CA GLY A 431 -14.10 -5.25 -2.95
C GLY A 431 -14.96 -6.26 -3.69
N TRP A 432 -15.07 -6.16 -5.02
CA TRP A 432 -15.83 -7.09 -5.88
C TRP A 432 -14.97 -7.78 -6.93
N PHE A 433 -13.68 -7.42 -7.03
CA PHE A 433 -12.85 -7.87 -8.15
C PHE A 433 -12.50 -9.35 -8.05
N PHE A 434 -12.17 -9.82 -6.84
CA PHE A 434 -11.76 -11.20 -6.55
C PHE A 434 -12.95 -12.15 -6.37
N ASP A 435 -12.66 -13.41 -6.04
CA ASP A 435 -13.61 -14.51 -6.21
C ASP A 435 -14.37 -14.87 -4.93
N GLU A 436 -13.96 -14.33 -3.76
CA GLU A 436 -14.50 -14.73 -2.46
C GLU A 436 -14.88 -13.54 -1.56
N LEU A 437 -16.04 -13.67 -0.92
CA LEU A 437 -16.61 -12.68 -0.01
C LEU A 437 -15.71 -12.42 1.23
N SER A 438 -15.02 -13.44 1.73
CA SER A 438 -14.08 -13.34 2.85
C SER A 438 -12.65 -12.96 2.43
N GLY A 439 -12.43 -12.60 1.17
CA GLY A 439 -11.16 -12.07 0.68
C GLY A 439 -10.81 -10.73 1.33
N ILE A 440 -9.51 -10.45 1.46
CA ILE A 440 -9.04 -9.28 2.22
C ILE A 440 -9.60 -7.95 1.70
N GLU A 441 -9.77 -7.81 0.39
CA GLU A 441 -10.30 -6.61 -0.25
C GLU A 441 -11.81 -6.45 -0.01
N THR A 442 -12.57 -7.56 -0.01
CA THR A 442 -14.00 -7.53 0.28
C THR A 442 -14.25 -7.31 1.77
N VAL A 443 -13.47 -7.94 2.65
CA VAL A 443 -13.50 -7.66 4.10
C VAL A 443 -13.20 -6.18 4.36
N GLN A 444 -12.24 -5.59 3.65
CA GLN A 444 -11.89 -4.18 3.81
C GLN A 444 -13.08 -3.23 3.52
N VAL A 445 -13.84 -3.46 2.45
CA VAL A 445 -15.01 -2.62 2.16
C VAL A 445 -16.12 -2.82 3.20
N ILE A 446 -16.26 -4.03 3.75
CA ILE A 446 -17.21 -4.30 4.85
C ILE A 446 -16.73 -3.63 6.16
N GLN A 447 -15.42 -3.55 6.42
CA GLN A 447 -14.87 -2.80 7.56
C GLN A 447 -15.17 -1.30 7.45
N TYR A 448 -15.09 -0.70 6.26
CA TYR A 448 -15.50 0.69 6.06
C TYR A 448 -17.00 0.89 6.35
N ALA A 449 -17.84 -0.06 5.93
CA ALA A 449 -19.26 -0.06 6.32
C ALA A 449 -19.44 -0.17 7.83
N GLY A 450 -18.69 -1.04 8.51
CA GLY A 450 -18.69 -1.17 9.98
C GLY A 450 -18.30 0.13 10.69
N ARG A 451 -17.28 0.84 10.19
CA ARG A 451 -16.88 2.14 10.75
C ARG A 451 -17.96 3.21 10.53
N ALA A 452 -18.56 3.26 9.34
CA ALA A 452 -19.66 4.19 9.07
C ALA A 452 -20.89 3.91 9.94
N LEU A 453 -21.22 2.63 10.18
CA LEU A 453 -22.28 2.21 11.11
C LEU A 453 -21.99 2.64 12.55
N GLN A 454 -20.78 2.45 13.04
CA GLN A 454 -20.38 2.86 14.38
C GLN A 454 -20.50 4.38 14.57
N LEU A 455 -20.03 5.16 13.58
CA LEU A 455 -20.16 6.62 13.62
C LEU A 455 -21.63 7.06 13.57
N SER A 456 -22.46 6.38 12.77
CA SER A 456 -23.91 6.62 12.75
C SER A 456 -24.57 6.34 14.11
N GLN A 457 -24.23 5.21 14.74
CA GLN A 457 -24.70 4.86 16.07
C GLN A 457 -24.33 5.92 17.12
N GLN A 458 -23.10 6.42 17.08
CA GLN A 458 -22.64 7.46 18.01
C GLN A 458 -23.35 8.79 17.79
N LEU A 459 -23.67 9.14 16.54
CA LEU A 459 -24.31 10.43 16.21
C LEU A 459 -25.82 10.44 16.39
N PHE A 460 -26.49 9.31 16.18
CA PHE A 460 -27.96 9.24 16.09
C PHE A 460 -28.58 8.27 17.06
N GLY A 461 -27.83 7.40 17.72
CA GLY A 461 -28.32 6.41 18.67
C GLY A 461 -29.18 5.32 18.05
N ASP A 462 -29.20 5.20 16.71
CA ASP A 462 -30.07 4.26 15.99
C ASP A 462 -29.36 2.99 15.55
N ALA A 463 -30.06 1.89 15.47
CA ALA A 463 -29.54 0.57 15.16
C ALA A 463 -29.68 0.22 13.67
N LEU A 464 -28.91 0.88 12.81
CA LEU A 464 -28.82 0.49 11.39
C LEU A 464 -28.12 -0.85 11.20
N GLU A 465 -27.27 -1.23 12.15
CA GLU A 465 -26.42 -2.41 12.05
C GLU A 465 -27.22 -3.71 11.87
N SER A 466 -28.26 -3.94 12.67
CA SER A 466 -29.08 -5.14 12.55
C SER A 466 -29.70 -5.29 11.17
N GLN A 467 -30.26 -4.19 10.62
CA GLN A 467 -30.86 -4.20 9.29
C GLN A 467 -29.81 -4.39 8.19
N PHE A 468 -28.62 -3.82 8.37
CA PHE A 468 -27.48 -4.01 7.46
C PHE A 468 -27.06 -5.48 7.45
N LEU A 469 -26.90 -6.10 8.62
CA LEU A 469 -26.50 -7.50 8.74
C LEU A 469 -27.54 -8.46 8.16
N ASP A 470 -28.84 -8.16 8.28
CA ASP A 470 -29.90 -8.94 7.65
C ASP A 470 -29.80 -8.95 6.12
N LYS A 471 -29.42 -7.81 5.54
CA LYS A 471 -29.18 -7.68 4.10
C LYS A 471 -27.87 -8.36 3.69
N LEU A 472 -26.81 -8.13 4.44
CA LEU A 472 -25.48 -8.69 4.18
C LEU A 472 -25.47 -10.23 4.27
N ALA A 473 -26.34 -10.84 5.11
CA ALA A 473 -26.52 -12.28 5.20
C ALA A 473 -27.04 -12.93 3.90
N GLN A 474 -27.55 -12.14 2.96
CA GLN A 474 -27.95 -12.64 1.63
C GLN A 474 -26.71 -12.86 0.72
N ALA A 475 -25.58 -12.24 1.02
CA ALA A 475 -24.34 -12.47 0.29
C ALA A 475 -23.76 -13.83 0.70
N LYS A 476 -23.92 -14.84 -0.15
CA LYS A 476 -23.46 -16.21 0.13
C LYS A 476 -22.02 -16.41 -0.33
N SER A 477 -21.19 -16.90 0.58
CA SER A 477 -19.79 -17.25 0.35
C SER A 477 -19.63 -18.61 -0.30
N ASN A 478 -18.48 -18.86 -0.90
CA ASN A 478 -18.08 -20.17 -1.38
C ASN A 478 -17.49 -21.08 -0.28
N LEU A 479 -17.26 -20.54 0.91
CA LEU A 479 -16.65 -21.24 2.03
C LEU A 479 -17.68 -21.69 3.06
N ASN A 480 -17.71 -22.99 3.38
CA ASN A 480 -18.68 -23.57 4.30
C ASN A 480 -18.53 -23.09 5.76
N ASP A 481 -17.31 -22.74 6.17
CA ASP A 481 -17.00 -22.24 7.51
C ASP A 481 -17.42 -20.75 7.68
N ARG A 482 -17.63 -20.05 6.57
CA ARG A 482 -18.10 -18.67 6.52
C ARG A 482 -19.20 -18.52 5.47
N PRO A 483 -20.41 -19.01 5.75
CA PRO A 483 -21.43 -19.23 4.73
C PRO A 483 -22.02 -17.98 4.13
N ASP A 484 -21.89 -16.83 4.80
CA ASP A 484 -22.44 -15.57 4.32
C ASP A 484 -21.77 -14.31 4.92
N GLY A 485 -22.18 -13.15 4.41
CA GLY A 485 -21.59 -11.87 4.79
C GLY A 485 -21.82 -11.46 6.24
N ARG A 486 -22.86 -11.95 6.92
CA ARG A 486 -23.04 -11.71 8.36
C ARG A 486 -21.93 -12.41 9.15
N VAL A 487 -21.63 -13.66 8.84
CA VAL A 487 -20.53 -14.39 9.50
C VAL A 487 -19.19 -13.73 9.21
N VAL A 488 -18.97 -13.28 7.96
CA VAL A 488 -17.77 -12.50 7.61
C VAL A 488 -17.67 -11.21 8.44
N PHE A 489 -18.78 -10.50 8.66
CA PHE A 489 -18.80 -9.30 9.51
C PHE A 489 -18.46 -9.63 10.97
N GLU A 490 -19.06 -10.66 11.54
CA GLU A 490 -18.81 -11.05 12.93
C GLU A 490 -17.36 -11.56 13.14
N ASP A 491 -16.79 -12.26 12.17
CA ASP A 491 -15.45 -12.83 12.27
C ASP A 491 -14.32 -11.80 12.05
N PHE A 492 -14.51 -10.84 11.14
CA PHE A 492 -13.43 -9.95 10.69
C PHE A 492 -13.66 -8.46 10.98
N VAL A 493 -14.92 -8.01 11.03
CA VAL A 493 -15.24 -6.59 11.23
C VAL A 493 -15.47 -6.29 12.70
N ARG A 494 -16.30 -7.08 13.35
CA ARG A 494 -16.63 -6.89 14.77
C ARG A 494 -15.39 -6.86 15.68
N PRO A 495 -14.43 -7.80 15.56
CA PRO A 495 -13.19 -7.76 16.37
C PRO A 495 -12.28 -6.58 16.04
N ALA A 496 -12.37 -6.02 14.83
CA ALA A 496 -11.56 -4.87 14.41
C ALA A 496 -12.12 -3.53 14.86
N MET A 497 -13.37 -3.48 15.37
CA MET A 497 -14.03 -2.25 15.82
C MET A 497 -13.38 -1.72 17.11
N VAL A 498 -12.85 -0.50 17.05
CA VAL A 498 -12.12 0.14 18.15
C VAL A 498 -12.97 1.25 18.78
N LYS A 499 -12.92 1.31 20.12
CA LYS A 499 -13.40 2.42 20.96
C LYS A 499 -12.22 3.03 21.71
N LEU A 500 -12.38 4.20 22.31
CA LEU A 500 -11.31 4.84 23.11
C LEU A 500 -10.88 3.99 24.30
N GLU A 501 -11.83 3.29 24.95
CA GLU A 501 -11.49 2.33 26.02
C GLU A 501 -10.63 1.17 25.49
N THR A 502 -10.86 0.69 24.26
CA THR A 502 -10.04 -0.37 23.63
C THR A 502 -8.60 0.10 23.42
N VAL A 503 -8.42 1.37 23.03
CA VAL A 503 -7.08 1.98 22.90
C VAL A 503 -6.41 2.07 24.27
N GLY A 504 -7.15 2.48 25.29
CA GLY A 504 -6.69 2.48 26.69
C GLY A 504 -6.29 1.09 27.18
N ALA A 505 -7.03 0.06 26.82
CA ALA A 505 -6.73 -1.34 27.13
C ALA A 505 -5.46 -1.84 26.41
N HIS A 506 -5.34 -1.52 25.14
CA HIS A 506 -4.12 -1.80 24.38
C HIS A 506 -2.88 -1.20 25.04
N TYR A 507 -2.93 0.09 25.37
CA TYR A 507 -1.86 0.77 26.09
C TYR A 507 -1.55 0.12 27.45
N ALA A 508 -2.58 -0.18 28.25
CA ALA A 508 -2.44 -0.77 29.57
C ALA A 508 -1.74 -2.15 29.52
N ILE A 509 -2.13 -3.01 28.57
CA ILE A 509 -1.50 -4.31 28.38
C ILE A 509 -0.05 -4.15 27.92
N SER A 510 0.19 -3.31 26.91
CA SER A 510 1.52 -3.08 26.35
C SER A 510 2.49 -2.51 27.38
N SER A 511 2.01 -1.67 28.31
CA SER A 511 2.79 -1.07 29.39
C SER A 511 3.37 -2.07 30.41
N LEU A 512 2.84 -3.31 30.45
CA LEU A 512 3.43 -4.41 31.24
C LEU A 512 4.76 -4.92 30.64
N PHE A 513 4.94 -4.74 29.34
CA PHE A 513 6.08 -5.29 28.59
C PHE A 513 7.05 -4.20 28.13
N GLU A 514 6.59 -2.96 28.03
CA GLU A 514 7.38 -1.80 27.61
C GLU A 514 7.23 -0.60 28.55
N ASN A 515 8.29 0.19 28.62
CA ASN A 515 8.28 1.44 29.36
C ASN A 515 7.89 2.60 28.44
N TYR A 516 6.61 2.96 28.45
CA TYR A 516 6.10 4.10 27.68
C TYR A 516 6.36 5.43 28.41
N PRO A 517 6.68 6.52 27.67
CA PRO A 517 6.65 7.87 28.21
C PRO A 517 5.23 8.27 28.64
N ALA A 518 5.13 9.36 29.44
CA ALA A 518 3.83 9.85 29.91
C ALA A 518 2.93 10.29 28.73
N GLU A 519 3.53 10.91 27.73
CA GLU A 519 2.87 11.22 26.46
C GLU A 519 3.30 10.18 25.42
N SER A 520 2.34 9.48 24.84
CA SER A 520 2.56 8.37 23.92
C SER A 520 1.54 8.46 22.79
N LYS A 521 1.86 7.82 21.66
CA LYS A 521 0.96 7.71 20.52
C LYS A 521 0.72 6.24 20.18
N VAL A 522 -0.54 5.89 19.97
CA VAL A 522 -0.96 4.58 19.49
C VAL A 522 -1.75 4.80 18.19
N TYR A 523 -1.11 4.58 17.04
CA TYR A 523 -1.65 4.89 15.72
C TYR A 523 -2.16 6.34 15.62
N CYS A 524 -3.46 6.55 15.38
CA CYS A 524 -4.11 7.86 15.30
C CYS A 524 -4.69 8.35 16.65
N PHE A 525 -4.17 7.83 17.77
CA PHE A 525 -4.62 8.23 19.12
C PHE A 525 -3.46 8.76 19.94
N ASP A 526 -3.67 9.92 20.55
CA ASP A 526 -2.80 10.48 21.58
C ASP A 526 -3.21 9.91 22.93
N LEU A 527 -2.20 9.52 23.74
CA LEU A 527 -2.38 9.10 25.13
C LEU A 527 -1.55 9.98 26.05
N ASN A 528 -2.18 10.49 27.08
CA ASN A 528 -1.51 11.22 28.15
C ASN A 528 -1.77 10.51 29.48
N ARG A 529 -0.76 9.81 30.00
CA ARG A 529 -0.78 9.08 31.25
C ARG A 529 -0.66 10.04 32.42
N THR A 530 -1.70 10.10 33.25
CA THR A 530 -1.74 10.99 34.43
C THR A 530 -1.31 10.33 35.73
N ASP A 531 -1.41 8.99 35.84
CA ASP A 531 -0.85 8.19 36.93
C ASP A 531 -0.53 6.77 36.43
N TYR A 532 0.51 6.16 37.04
CA TYR A 532 0.90 4.79 36.68
C TYR A 532 1.73 4.15 37.82
N ARG A 533 1.31 2.93 38.17
CA ARG A 533 2.02 2.11 39.19
C ARG A 533 2.23 0.72 38.61
N LEU A 534 3.46 0.26 38.63
CA LEU A 534 3.85 -1.10 38.27
C LEU A 534 4.33 -1.84 39.51
N LEU A 535 3.59 -2.87 39.93
CA LEU A 535 3.92 -3.74 41.01
C LEU A 535 4.42 -5.08 40.47
N SER A 536 5.41 -5.69 41.13
CA SER A 536 6.00 -6.97 40.71
C SER A 536 6.11 -7.95 41.86
N ALA A 537 5.72 -9.20 41.66
CA ALA A 537 5.83 -10.30 42.61
C ALA A 537 6.27 -11.58 41.88
N GLY A 538 7.58 -11.89 41.93
CA GLY A 538 8.17 -12.98 41.12
C GLY A 538 8.04 -12.71 39.63
N LYS A 539 7.38 -13.63 38.90
CA LYS A 539 7.08 -13.47 37.47
C LYS A 539 5.81 -12.65 37.20
N MET A 540 5.06 -12.33 38.24
CA MET A 540 3.79 -11.58 38.09
C MET A 540 4.05 -10.08 38.09
N ARG A 541 3.27 -9.37 37.27
CA ARG A 541 3.27 -7.90 37.19
C ARG A 541 1.85 -7.37 37.21
N LEU A 542 1.63 -6.31 37.96
CA LEU A 542 0.35 -5.61 37.99
C LEU A 542 0.58 -4.14 37.63
N ALA A 543 -0.04 -3.68 36.55
CA ALA A 543 -0.07 -2.28 36.18
C ALA A 543 -1.42 -1.67 36.58
N LEU A 544 -1.40 -0.58 37.33
CA LEU A 544 -2.54 0.25 37.68
C LEU A 544 -2.28 1.65 37.16
N GLY A 545 -3.28 2.27 36.53
CA GLY A 545 -3.05 3.60 35.99
C GLY A 545 -4.32 4.30 35.48
N ARG A 546 -4.12 5.54 35.07
CA ARG A 546 -5.14 6.35 34.41
C ARG A 546 -4.51 7.17 33.27
N ALA A 547 -5.28 7.36 32.19
CA ALA A 547 -4.81 8.09 31.02
C ALA A 547 -5.96 8.81 30.30
N PHE A 548 -5.65 9.93 29.67
CA PHE A 548 -6.47 10.52 28.64
C PHE A 548 -6.16 9.88 27.31
N VAL A 549 -7.18 9.40 26.62
CA VAL A 549 -7.12 8.87 25.24
C VAL A 549 -7.85 9.84 24.34
N ARG A 550 -7.21 10.30 23.26
CA ARG A 550 -7.80 11.27 22.33
C ARG A 550 -7.60 10.83 20.90
N SER A 551 -8.64 10.85 20.09
CA SER A 551 -8.55 10.65 18.63
C SER A 551 -8.00 11.88 17.92
N GLU A 552 -7.01 11.74 17.09
CA GLU A 552 -6.51 12.82 16.20
C GLU A 552 -7.46 13.10 15.03
N ILE A 553 -8.38 12.16 14.74
CA ILE A 553 -9.26 12.24 13.57
C ILE A 553 -10.47 13.12 13.86
N VAL A 554 -11.15 12.85 14.98
CA VAL A 554 -12.41 13.53 15.33
C VAL A 554 -12.31 14.33 16.63
N PHE A 555 -11.15 14.26 17.34
CA PHE A 555 -10.84 14.92 18.62
C PHE A 555 -11.68 14.48 19.80
N GLU A 556 -12.46 13.41 19.65
CA GLU A 556 -13.11 12.78 20.78
C GLU A 556 -12.06 12.29 21.79
N SER A 557 -12.31 12.52 23.06
CA SER A 557 -11.37 12.12 24.12
C SER A 557 -12.13 11.47 25.29
N GLU A 558 -11.43 10.57 25.98
CA GLU A 558 -11.96 9.89 27.15
C GLU A 558 -10.89 9.78 28.23
N HIS A 559 -11.27 9.97 29.47
CA HIS A 559 -10.41 9.71 30.62
C HIS A 559 -10.72 8.31 31.13
N VAL A 560 -9.72 7.42 31.13
CA VAL A 560 -9.87 6.03 31.52
C VAL A 560 -8.99 5.70 32.72
N SER A 561 -9.44 4.74 33.54
CA SER A 561 -8.63 4.06 34.56
C SER A 561 -8.50 2.59 34.20
N PHE A 562 -7.36 1.99 34.47
CA PHE A 562 -7.06 0.60 34.13
C PHE A 562 -6.35 -0.15 35.24
N GLY A 563 -6.55 -1.48 35.23
CA GLY A 563 -5.77 -2.42 36.04
C GLY A 563 -5.54 -3.68 35.24
N VAL A 564 -4.27 -4.03 35.03
CA VAL A 564 -3.88 -5.19 34.19
C VAL A 564 -2.85 -6.04 34.92
N LEU A 565 -3.15 -7.33 35.00
CA LEU A 565 -2.34 -8.35 35.66
C LEU A 565 -1.72 -9.30 34.63
N HIS A 566 -0.41 -9.46 34.66
CA HIS A 566 0.32 -10.50 33.94
C HIS A 566 0.78 -11.57 34.94
N MET A 567 0.37 -12.79 34.72
CA MET A 567 0.63 -13.94 35.61
C MET A 567 1.77 -14.83 35.11
N GLY A 568 2.46 -14.41 34.08
CA GLY A 568 3.46 -15.20 33.34
C GLY A 568 2.92 -15.71 32.02
N ASP A 569 3.82 -15.97 31.06
CA ASP A 569 3.56 -16.43 29.70
C ASP A 569 2.51 -15.56 29.01
N HIS A 570 1.50 -16.16 28.39
CA HIS A 570 0.39 -15.47 27.73
C HIS A 570 -0.78 -15.11 28.64
N ASN A 571 -0.67 -15.36 29.95
CA ASN A 571 -1.76 -15.15 30.89
C ASN A 571 -1.80 -13.68 31.34
N VAL A 572 -2.49 -12.88 30.54
CA VAL A 572 -2.78 -11.47 30.84
C VAL A 572 -4.28 -11.30 31.00
N THR A 573 -4.68 -10.66 32.08
CA THR A 573 -6.07 -10.27 32.33
C THR A 573 -6.09 -8.88 32.95
N GLY A 574 -7.13 -8.14 32.67
CA GLY A 574 -7.29 -6.80 33.23
C GLY A 574 -8.51 -6.11 32.67
N GLY A 575 -8.72 -4.89 33.02
CA GLY A 575 -9.82 -4.11 32.54
C GLY A 575 -9.51 -2.63 32.44
N VAL A 576 -10.35 -1.97 31.66
CA VAL A 576 -10.38 -0.52 31.52
C VAL A 576 -11.79 -0.04 31.69
N ARG A 577 -11.96 1.08 32.33
CA ARG A 577 -13.27 1.74 32.48
C ARG A 577 -13.09 3.24 32.42
N GLN A 578 -14.17 3.94 32.16
CA GLN A 578 -14.21 5.38 32.29
C GLN A 578 -13.79 5.79 33.71
N PHE A 579 -12.98 6.83 33.83
CA PHE A 579 -12.52 7.37 35.11
C PHE A 579 -13.67 7.91 35.93
N GLN A 580 -13.80 7.44 37.18
CA GLN A 580 -14.91 7.74 38.09
C GLN A 580 -14.53 8.71 39.19
N GLY A 581 -13.42 9.42 39.07
CA GLY A 581 -12.92 10.36 40.07
C GLY A 581 -11.76 9.83 40.90
N ASP A 582 -11.06 10.76 41.57
CA ASP A 582 -9.83 10.47 42.29
C ASP A 582 -10.05 9.52 43.48
N GLU A 583 -11.17 9.65 44.20
CA GLU A 583 -11.51 8.77 45.35
C GLU A 583 -11.70 7.32 44.89
N ALA A 584 -12.47 7.11 43.83
CA ALA A 584 -12.74 5.78 43.27
C ALA A 584 -11.45 5.15 42.71
N TYR A 585 -10.55 5.93 42.11
CA TYR A 585 -9.28 5.47 41.61
C TYR A 585 -8.31 5.14 42.76
N ALA A 586 -8.26 5.96 43.80
CA ALA A 586 -7.41 5.70 44.97
C ALA A 586 -7.86 4.41 45.71
N ALA A 587 -9.17 4.20 45.86
CA ALA A 587 -9.72 2.98 46.43
C ALA A 587 -9.35 1.74 45.64
N LEU A 588 -9.48 1.79 44.27
CA LEU A 588 -9.04 0.75 43.36
C LEU A 588 -7.57 0.38 43.55
N CYS A 589 -6.69 1.38 43.53
CA CYS A 589 -5.27 1.19 43.68
C CYS A 589 -4.87 0.62 45.06
N ALA A 590 -5.53 1.07 46.14
CA ALA A 590 -5.26 0.58 47.48
C ALA A 590 -5.71 -0.88 47.63
N GLU A 591 -6.94 -1.21 47.23
CA GLU A 591 -7.51 -2.53 47.40
C GLU A 591 -6.76 -3.60 46.58
N ILE A 592 -6.56 -3.37 45.25
CA ILE A 592 -5.82 -4.31 44.39
C ILE A 592 -4.35 -4.40 44.81
N GLY A 593 -3.70 -3.26 45.11
CA GLY A 593 -2.28 -3.23 45.46
C GLY A 593 -1.98 -4.01 46.74
N GLU A 594 -2.80 -3.82 47.79
CA GLU A 594 -2.62 -4.52 49.06
C GLU A 594 -2.78 -6.03 48.94
N VAL A 595 -3.75 -6.49 48.17
CA VAL A 595 -4.00 -7.93 47.95
C VAL A 595 -2.90 -8.52 47.07
N PHE A 596 -2.44 -7.79 46.04
CA PHE A 596 -1.35 -8.24 45.19
C PHE A 596 -0.01 -8.39 45.97
N GLU A 597 0.31 -7.46 46.84
CA GLU A 597 1.52 -7.53 47.68
C GLU A 597 1.48 -8.72 48.65
N ARG A 598 0.29 -9.16 49.07
CA ARG A 598 0.10 -10.37 49.88
C ARG A 598 0.18 -11.65 49.06
N GLY A 599 0.23 -11.60 47.73
CA GLY A 599 0.29 -12.74 46.85
C GLY A 599 -1.04 -13.50 46.70
N ASP A 600 -2.17 -12.95 47.10
CA ASP A 600 -3.50 -13.57 47.01
C ASP A 600 -4.07 -13.37 45.62
N LEU A 601 -3.55 -14.13 44.64
CA LEU A 601 -3.94 -14.06 43.24
C LEU A 601 -5.43 -14.27 42.98
N PRO A 602 -6.13 -15.27 43.58
CA PRO A 602 -7.56 -15.44 43.44
C PRO A 602 -8.37 -14.22 43.84
N GLU A 603 -7.95 -13.51 44.87
CA GLU A 603 -8.64 -12.30 45.31
C GLU A 603 -8.33 -11.11 44.40
N VAL A 604 -7.09 -10.98 43.88
CA VAL A 604 -6.77 -9.96 42.87
C VAL A 604 -7.67 -10.12 41.65
N LEU A 605 -7.87 -11.34 41.15
CA LEU A 605 -8.75 -11.61 40.01
C LEU A 605 -10.20 -11.20 40.30
N ARG A 606 -10.74 -11.53 41.51
CA ARG A 606 -12.10 -11.14 41.91
C ARG A 606 -12.27 -9.62 42.01
N ILE A 607 -11.25 -8.92 42.50
CA ILE A 607 -11.28 -7.46 42.59
C ILE A 607 -11.24 -6.86 41.17
N VAL A 608 -10.35 -7.36 40.29
CA VAL A 608 -10.28 -6.91 38.89
C VAL A 608 -11.65 -7.11 38.22
N ASP A 609 -12.27 -8.29 38.37
CA ASP A 609 -13.59 -8.57 37.80
C ASP A 609 -14.68 -7.64 38.36
N ARG A 610 -14.68 -7.38 39.69
CA ARG A 610 -15.63 -6.47 40.34
C ARG A 610 -15.50 -5.03 39.86
N TYR A 611 -14.27 -4.54 39.63
CA TYR A 611 -14.03 -3.16 39.22
C TYR A 611 -14.25 -2.94 37.73
N PHE A 612 -13.96 -3.93 36.92
CA PHE A 612 -13.94 -3.79 35.46
C PHE A 612 -15.01 -4.62 34.74
N GLY A 613 -15.55 -5.67 35.38
CA GLY A 613 -16.67 -6.46 34.87
C GLY A 613 -16.58 -6.81 33.39
N ASP A 614 -17.58 -6.39 32.59
CA ASP A 614 -17.62 -6.60 31.15
C ASP A 614 -16.50 -5.89 30.36
N GLY A 615 -15.75 -5.01 31.01
CA GLY A 615 -14.55 -4.35 30.45
C GLY A 615 -13.25 -5.13 30.63
N SER A 616 -13.32 -6.46 30.87
CA SER A 616 -12.13 -7.31 31.01
C SER A 616 -11.48 -7.59 29.64
N PHE A 617 -10.14 -7.52 29.61
CA PHE A 617 -9.34 -7.62 28.39
C PHE A 617 -8.22 -8.66 28.53
N SER A 618 -7.78 -9.19 27.39
CA SER A 618 -6.64 -10.10 27.28
C SER A 618 -5.76 -9.73 26.10
N LEU A 619 -4.66 -10.47 25.85
CA LEU A 619 -3.79 -10.28 24.70
C LEU A 619 -4.51 -10.33 23.35
N ARG A 620 -5.72 -10.91 23.29
CA ARG A 620 -6.53 -10.98 22.06
C ARG A 620 -7.02 -9.62 21.57
N LEU A 621 -7.08 -8.62 22.45
CA LEU A 621 -7.53 -7.26 22.11
C LEU A 621 -6.41 -6.32 21.68
N LEU A 622 -5.17 -6.77 21.75
CA LEU A 622 -4.05 -6.02 21.19
C LEU A 622 -4.20 -5.92 19.67
N PHE A 623 -3.84 -4.76 19.14
CA PHE A 623 -3.71 -4.58 17.70
C PHE A 623 -2.63 -5.51 17.16
N ARG A 624 -2.77 -5.98 15.93
CA ARG A 624 -2.02 -7.12 15.40
C ARG A 624 -0.50 -6.98 15.50
N ASP A 625 0.04 -5.81 15.19
CA ASP A 625 1.50 -5.58 15.26
C ASP A 625 2.02 -5.74 16.66
N GLU A 626 1.34 -5.10 17.62
CA GLU A 626 1.68 -5.16 19.03
C GLU A 626 1.46 -6.56 19.60
N GLN A 627 0.36 -7.21 19.23
CA GLN A 627 0.09 -8.58 19.64
C GLN A 627 1.25 -9.52 19.26
N ARG A 628 1.76 -9.42 18.04
CA ARG A 628 2.89 -10.22 17.58
C ARG A 628 4.17 -9.86 18.28
N ARG A 629 4.40 -8.58 18.48
CA ARG A 629 5.58 -8.09 19.18
C ARG A 629 5.62 -8.61 20.63
N ILE A 630 4.53 -8.50 21.37
CA ILE A 630 4.42 -8.99 22.75
C ILE A 630 4.51 -10.51 22.80
N LEU A 631 3.85 -11.23 21.90
CA LEU A 631 3.97 -12.68 21.82
C LEU A 631 5.42 -13.12 21.56
N ARG A 632 6.18 -12.41 20.70
CA ARG A 632 7.60 -12.68 20.51
C ARG A 632 8.39 -12.46 21.81
N LEU A 633 8.14 -11.36 22.55
CA LEU A 633 8.80 -11.11 23.83
C LEU A 633 8.51 -12.21 24.85
N ILE A 634 7.27 -12.66 24.95
CA ILE A 634 6.86 -13.74 25.84
C ILE A 634 7.53 -15.07 25.43
N LEU A 635 7.59 -15.36 24.14
CA LEU A 635 8.12 -16.60 23.62
C LEU A 635 9.65 -16.62 23.53
N ASN A 636 10.34 -15.48 23.61
CA ASN A 636 11.78 -15.39 23.36
C ASN A 636 12.57 -16.42 24.18
N GLN A 637 12.31 -16.53 25.47
CA GLN A 637 13.03 -17.50 26.32
C GLN A 637 12.78 -18.94 25.84
N ALA A 638 11.52 -19.29 25.56
CA ALA A 638 11.18 -20.64 25.09
C ALA A 638 11.76 -20.94 23.70
N LEU A 639 11.80 -19.92 22.84
CA LEU A 639 12.42 -20.03 21.51
C LEU A 639 13.93 -20.22 21.61
N GLU A 640 14.61 -19.49 22.53
CA GLU A 640 16.04 -19.64 22.79
C GLU A 640 16.38 -21.01 23.35
N GLU A 641 15.58 -21.55 24.28
CA GLU A 641 15.73 -22.89 24.83
C GLU A 641 15.53 -23.99 23.76
N ALA A 642 14.51 -23.83 22.92
CA ALA A 642 14.26 -24.74 21.80
C ALA A 642 15.41 -24.70 20.78
N GLU A 643 15.87 -23.49 20.43
CA GLU A 643 16.98 -23.30 19.50
C GLU A 643 18.29 -23.89 20.06
N ALA A 644 18.57 -23.71 21.33
CA ALA A 644 19.73 -24.33 21.99
C ALA A 644 19.67 -25.87 21.92
N SER A 645 18.47 -26.44 22.08
CA SER A 645 18.24 -27.87 21.96
C SER A 645 18.48 -28.38 20.53
N TYR A 646 17.96 -27.67 19.51
CA TYR A 646 18.19 -28.02 18.11
C TYR A 646 19.67 -27.86 17.73
N ARG A 647 20.33 -26.83 18.21
CA ARG A 647 21.76 -26.59 17.99
C ARG A 647 22.60 -27.70 18.59
N GLN A 648 22.33 -28.08 19.84
CA GLN A 648 23.03 -29.21 20.51
C GLN A 648 22.85 -30.51 19.73
N LEU A 649 21.64 -30.76 19.23
CA LEU A 649 21.36 -31.94 18.43
C LEU A 649 22.14 -31.91 17.10
N PHE A 650 22.16 -30.76 16.42
CA PHE A 650 22.89 -30.60 15.17
C PHE A 650 24.39 -30.74 15.39
N GLU A 651 24.99 -30.03 16.35
CA GLU A 651 26.42 -30.05 16.64
C GLU A 651 26.91 -31.48 16.95
N HIS A 652 26.11 -32.21 17.71
CA HIS A 652 26.44 -33.60 18.07
C HIS A 652 26.48 -34.51 16.84
N TYR A 653 25.55 -34.39 15.92
CA TYR A 653 25.41 -35.28 14.75
C TYR A 653 25.97 -34.70 13.45
N ALA A 654 26.44 -33.45 13.40
CA ALA A 654 26.99 -32.81 12.19
C ALA A 654 28.14 -33.62 11.56
N PRO A 655 29.08 -34.24 12.31
CA PRO A 655 30.13 -35.08 11.70
C PRO A 655 29.56 -36.31 10.96
N MET A 656 28.52 -36.92 11.54
CA MET A 656 27.83 -38.07 10.89
C MET A 656 27.06 -37.61 9.65
N MET A 657 26.38 -36.45 9.73
CA MET A 657 25.65 -35.89 8.58
C MET A 657 26.57 -35.56 7.42
N ARG A 658 27.74 -34.99 7.70
CA ARG A 658 28.80 -34.72 6.68
C ARG A 658 29.27 -36.02 6.04
N PHE A 659 29.55 -37.07 6.85
CA PHE A 659 29.95 -38.38 6.35
C PHE A 659 28.85 -39.03 5.50
N MET A 660 27.58 -38.88 5.88
CA MET A 660 26.45 -39.36 5.05
C MET A 660 26.37 -38.58 3.73
N ALA A 661 26.58 -37.27 3.74
CA ALA A 661 26.59 -36.45 2.54
C ALA A 661 27.72 -36.87 1.58
N ASP A 662 28.92 -37.15 2.10
CA ASP A 662 30.05 -37.67 1.32
C ASP A 662 29.72 -39.02 0.65
N LEU A 663 28.90 -39.84 1.27
CA LEU A 663 28.41 -41.09 0.70
C LEU A 663 27.14 -40.95 -0.16
N HIS A 664 26.65 -39.71 -0.36
CA HIS A 664 25.38 -39.39 -1.05
C HIS A 664 24.15 -40.06 -0.41
N ILE A 665 24.19 -40.30 0.91
CA ILE A 665 23.09 -40.86 1.69
C ILE A 665 22.34 -39.73 2.38
N PRO A 666 21.04 -39.55 2.14
CA PRO A 666 20.28 -38.49 2.80
C PRO A 666 20.24 -38.71 4.31
N PRO A 667 20.44 -37.63 5.13
CA PRO A 667 20.35 -37.79 6.59
C PRO A 667 18.92 -38.09 7.03
N PRO A 668 18.73 -38.77 8.18
CA PRO A 668 17.42 -38.99 8.75
C PRO A 668 16.65 -37.65 8.95
N ARG A 669 15.36 -37.65 8.64
CA ARG A 669 14.51 -36.46 8.64
C ARG A 669 14.63 -35.62 9.93
N ARG A 670 14.78 -36.27 11.10
CA ARG A 670 14.91 -35.59 12.40
C ARG A 670 16.20 -34.76 12.50
N PHE A 671 17.29 -35.28 11.99
CA PHE A 671 18.58 -34.54 11.95
C PHE A 671 18.56 -33.44 10.90
N GLN A 672 17.92 -33.72 9.76
CA GLN A 672 17.75 -32.74 8.71
C GLN A 672 16.97 -31.50 9.24
N ILE A 673 15.85 -31.69 9.95
CA ILE A 673 15.07 -30.60 10.56
C ILE A 673 15.91 -29.80 11.56
N ALA A 674 16.69 -30.49 12.42
CA ALA A 674 17.56 -29.80 13.39
C ALA A 674 18.65 -28.97 12.71
N ALA A 675 19.26 -29.50 11.66
CA ALA A 675 20.27 -28.80 10.88
C ALA A 675 19.65 -27.61 10.11
N GLU A 676 18.53 -27.84 9.43
CA GLU A 676 17.80 -26.83 8.65
C GLU A 676 17.40 -25.63 9.54
N PHE A 677 16.80 -25.91 10.69
CA PHE A 677 16.43 -24.89 11.66
C PHE A 677 17.67 -24.15 12.20
N THR A 678 18.69 -24.87 12.67
CA THR A 678 19.88 -24.28 13.31
C THR A 678 20.68 -23.43 12.33
N LEU A 679 20.95 -23.93 11.12
CA LEU A 679 21.77 -23.22 10.13
C LEU A 679 21.05 -21.96 9.61
N ASN A 680 19.74 -22.06 9.27
CA ASN A 680 18.98 -20.90 8.80
C ASN A 680 18.80 -19.84 9.89
N SER A 681 18.49 -20.23 11.13
CA SER A 681 18.35 -19.26 12.23
C SER A 681 19.67 -18.59 12.60
N THR A 682 20.78 -19.33 12.56
CA THR A 682 22.11 -18.78 12.85
C THR A 682 22.60 -17.84 11.74
N LEU A 683 22.38 -18.23 10.46
CA LEU A 683 22.67 -17.36 9.31
C LEU A 683 21.87 -16.06 9.39
N ARG A 684 20.56 -16.15 9.61
CA ARG A 684 19.71 -14.95 9.73
C ARG A 684 20.22 -14.02 10.82
N ARG A 685 20.53 -14.55 12.00
CA ARG A 685 21.02 -13.76 13.14
C ARG A 685 22.36 -13.11 12.85
N ALA A 686 23.26 -13.83 12.16
CA ALA A 686 24.55 -13.28 11.76
C ALA A 686 24.40 -12.14 10.74
N LEU A 687 23.39 -12.19 9.86
CA LEU A 687 23.08 -11.13 8.89
C LEU A 687 22.35 -9.93 9.55
N GLU A 688 21.52 -10.17 10.57
CA GLU A 688 20.79 -9.14 11.32
C GLU A 688 21.65 -8.45 12.39
N ALA A 689 22.88 -8.91 12.61
CA ALA A 689 23.81 -8.31 13.57
C ALA A 689 24.23 -6.90 13.15
N GLU A 690 24.51 -6.03 14.10
CA GLU A 690 24.97 -4.64 13.83
C GLU A 690 26.25 -4.61 12.98
N THR A 691 27.14 -5.59 13.15
CA THR A 691 28.33 -5.82 12.33
C THR A 691 28.33 -7.27 11.84
N ILE A 692 28.41 -7.48 10.54
CA ILE A 692 28.41 -8.82 9.94
C ILE A 692 29.80 -9.43 10.11
N ASP A 693 29.89 -10.58 10.79
CA ASP A 693 31.08 -11.42 10.81
C ASP A 693 31.12 -12.29 9.56
N LEU A 694 31.89 -11.82 8.57
CA LEU A 694 31.99 -12.45 7.26
C LEU A 694 32.52 -13.89 7.34
N ASP A 695 33.55 -14.14 8.15
CA ASP A 695 34.18 -15.46 8.28
C ASP A 695 33.16 -16.46 8.84
N ASN A 696 32.38 -16.05 9.81
CA ASN A 696 31.31 -16.86 10.39
C ASN A 696 30.23 -17.17 9.36
N VAL A 697 29.78 -16.16 8.59
CA VAL A 697 28.74 -16.38 7.56
C VAL A 697 29.25 -17.31 6.44
N TYR A 698 30.48 -17.13 5.96
CA TYR A 698 31.08 -18.04 4.98
C TYR A 698 31.21 -19.47 5.51
N ALA A 699 31.61 -19.65 6.78
CA ALA A 699 31.68 -20.96 7.39
C ALA A 699 30.30 -21.64 7.48
N LEU A 700 29.27 -20.90 7.82
CA LEU A 700 27.88 -21.39 7.86
C LEU A 700 27.37 -21.76 6.46
N LEU A 701 27.64 -20.96 5.45
CA LEU A 701 27.28 -21.28 4.05
C LEU A 701 28.03 -22.53 3.53
N ASP A 702 29.29 -22.69 3.91
CA ASP A 702 30.03 -23.91 3.57
C ASP A 702 29.47 -25.14 4.26
N GLU A 703 29.05 -25.01 5.51
CA GLU A 703 28.40 -26.10 6.27
C GLU A 703 27.04 -26.49 5.65
N THR A 704 26.24 -25.54 5.17
CA THR A 704 24.98 -25.86 4.48
C THR A 704 25.23 -26.63 3.18
N ARG A 705 26.28 -26.25 2.43
CA ARG A 705 26.69 -26.99 1.21
C ARG A 705 27.17 -28.39 1.52
N ARG A 706 28.02 -28.57 2.54
CA ARG A 706 28.55 -29.87 2.96
C ARG A 706 27.49 -30.82 3.47
N THR A 707 26.50 -30.30 4.17
CA THR A 707 25.43 -31.13 4.76
C THR A 707 24.22 -31.28 3.83
N GLY A 708 24.19 -30.59 2.68
CA GLY A 708 23.09 -30.62 1.71
C GLY A 708 21.79 -30.03 2.25
N ILE A 709 21.88 -29.11 3.20
CA ILE A 709 20.72 -28.47 3.83
C ILE A 709 20.16 -27.34 2.97
N ALA A 710 18.84 -27.31 2.81
CA ALA A 710 18.12 -26.24 2.12
C ALA A 710 18.15 -24.92 2.91
N LEU A 711 18.46 -23.85 2.21
CA LEU A 711 18.38 -22.50 2.77
C LEU A 711 16.96 -21.92 2.63
N ASP A 712 16.51 -21.23 3.67
CA ASP A 712 15.29 -20.39 3.63
C ASP A 712 15.60 -19.13 2.80
N THR A 713 15.47 -19.28 1.48
CA THR A 713 15.82 -18.26 0.50
C THR A 713 15.13 -16.92 0.76
N GLN A 714 13.87 -16.95 1.12
CA GLN A 714 13.06 -15.75 1.28
C GLN A 714 13.49 -14.94 2.53
N THR A 715 13.67 -15.61 3.65
CA THR A 715 14.07 -14.96 4.91
C THR A 715 15.53 -14.48 4.85
N LEU A 716 16.44 -15.29 4.29
CA LEU A 716 17.85 -14.94 4.22
C LEU A 716 18.13 -13.85 3.17
N GLU A 717 17.41 -13.87 2.04
CA GLU A 717 17.47 -12.77 1.06
C GLU A 717 17.04 -11.45 1.70
N PHE A 718 15.91 -11.45 2.39
CA PHE A 718 15.40 -10.26 3.07
C PHE A 718 16.38 -9.73 4.13
N ALA A 719 16.97 -10.60 4.95
CA ALA A 719 17.95 -10.22 5.96
C ALA A 719 19.24 -9.65 5.32
N MET A 720 19.79 -10.32 4.29
CA MET A 720 21.01 -9.88 3.60
C MET A 720 20.81 -8.55 2.87
N ARG A 721 19.67 -8.40 2.19
CA ARG A 721 19.26 -7.17 1.55
C ARG A 721 19.16 -6.02 2.56
N GLY A 722 18.44 -6.22 3.67
CA GLY A 722 18.29 -5.22 4.73
C GLY A 722 19.62 -4.79 5.34
N ALA A 723 20.52 -5.72 5.58
CA ALA A 723 21.88 -5.43 6.06
C ALA A 723 22.69 -4.59 5.06
N THR A 724 22.62 -4.94 3.79
CA THR A 724 23.32 -4.20 2.72
C THR A 724 22.74 -2.80 2.53
N GLU A 725 21.42 -2.67 2.58
CA GLU A 725 20.71 -1.38 2.50
C GLU A 725 21.07 -0.46 3.68
N SER A 726 21.13 -1.01 4.89
CA SER A 726 21.52 -0.27 6.10
C SER A 726 22.96 0.26 5.99
N LEU A 727 23.89 -0.57 5.54
CA LEU A 727 25.29 -0.15 5.30
C LEU A 727 25.37 0.92 4.21
N ALA A 728 24.64 0.75 3.12
CA ALA A 728 24.61 1.72 2.02
C ALA A 728 24.06 3.08 2.47
N GLN A 729 23.01 3.11 3.30
CA GLN A 729 22.46 4.34 3.87
C GLN A 729 23.45 5.02 4.82
N LYS A 730 24.10 4.27 5.71
CA LYS A 730 25.13 4.80 6.62
C LYS A 730 26.28 5.42 5.84
N TRP A 731 26.78 4.71 4.82
CA TRP A 731 27.86 5.23 3.97
C TRP A 731 27.41 6.45 3.14
N PHE A 732 26.19 6.45 2.60
CA PHE A 732 25.66 7.60 1.86
C PHE A 732 25.57 8.86 2.73
N ALA A 733 25.26 8.71 4.03
CA ALA A 733 25.26 9.81 4.98
C ALA A 733 26.67 10.31 5.35
N GLN A 734 27.68 9.45 5.21
CA GLN A 734 29.09 9.72 5.50
C GLN A 734 30.00 9.21 4.36
N PRO A 735 29.94 9.86 3.17
CA PRO A 735 30.61 9.34 1.98
C PRO A 735 32.15 9.23 2.08
N ASP A 736 32.74 10.03 2.98
CA ASP A 736 34.20 10.10 3.20
C ASP A 736 34.73 8.92 4.05
N ASP A 737 33.83 8.14 4.68
CA ASP A 737 34.21 7.02 5.55
C ASP A 737 34.59 5.78 4.73
N VAL A 738 35.89 5.54 4.60
CA VAL A 738 36.47 4.41 3.87
C VAL A 738 36.16 3.07 4.54
N ALA A 739 35.99 3.04 5.88
CA ALA A 739 35.67 1.81 6.60
C ALA A 739 34.22 1.35 6.31
N LEU A 740 33.27 2.29 6.27
CA LEU A 740 31.89 1.99 5.83
C LEU A 740 31.85 1.55 4.37
N LEU A 741 32.60 2.21 3.50
CA LEU A 741 32.74 1.84 2.09
C LEU A 741 33.26 0.40 1.92
N GLN A 742 34.29 0.04 2.69
CA GLN A 742 34.85 -1.31 2.71
C GLN A 742 33.83 -2.33 3.23
N SER A 743 33.15 -2.03 4.34
CA SER A 743 32.12 -2.89 4.94
C SER A 743 30.97 -3.16 3.95
N LEU A 744 30.53 -2.12 3.21
CA LEU A 744 29.53 -2.28 2.17
C LEU A 744 30.03 -3.13 0.99
N SER A 745 31.30 -2.93 0.60
CA SER A 745 31.94 -3.73 -0.44
C SER A 745 31.96 -5.21 -0.04
N ASP A 746 32.34 -5.51 1.19
CA ASP A 746 32.39 -6.87 1.70
C ASP A 746 31.00 -7.51 1.82
N ALA A 747 29.99 -6.76 2.26
CA ALA A 747 28.61 -7.21 2.26
C ALA A 747 28.09 -7.51 0.84
N ALA A 748 28.41 -6.66 -0.15
CA ALA A 748 28.05 -6.90 -1.55
C ALA A 748 28.75 -8.16 -2.10
N GLY A 749 30.00 -8.42 -1.71
CA GLY A 749 30.72 -9.65 -2.03
C GLY A 749 30.08 -10.89 -1.38
N LEU A 750 29.66 -10.78 -0.13
CA LEU A 750 28.95 -11.86 0.56
C LEU A 750 27.60 -12.17 -0.09
N ALA A 751 26.84 -11.16 -0.52
CA ALA A 751 25.57 -11.34 -1.23
C ALA A 751 25.72 -12.24 -2.48
N ALA A 752 26.86 -12.14 -3.19
CA ALA A 752 27.16 -13.00 -4.34
C ALA A 752 27.53 -14.45 -3.98
N ALA A 753 27.82 -14.75 -2.71
CA ALA A 753 28.15 -16.10 -2.24
C ALA A 753 26.91 -16.96 -1.95
N PHE A 754 25.75 -16.35 -1.82
CA PHE A 754 24.49 -17.09 -1.65
C PHE A 754 24.10 -17.83 -2.94
N PRO A 755 23.45 -19.02 -2.84
CA PRO A 755 23.02 -19.79 -4.00
C PRO A 755 21.74 -19.23 -4.65
N PHE A 756 21.30 -18.07 -4.25
CA PHE A 756 20.15 -17.34 -4.77
C PHE A 756 20.50 -15.85 -4.95
N PRO A 757 19.81 -15.13 -5.85
CA PRO A 757 20.08 -13.73 -6.05
C PRO A 757 19.60 -12.91 -4.84
N VAL A 758 20.42 -11.97 -4.38
CA VAL A 758 20.10 -10.96 -3.38
C VAL A 758 19.88 -9.63 -4.12
N ASP A 759 18.81 -8.92 -3.77
CA ASP A 759 18.52 -7.61 -4.35
C ASP A 759 19.43 -6.53 -3.72
N LEU A 760 20.32 -5.96 -4.53
CA LEU A 760 21.24 -4.88 -4.16
C LEU A 760 20.80 -3.51 -4.71
N SER A 761 19.56 -3.38 -5.15
CA SER A 761 19.07 -2.23 -5.89
C SER A 761 19.24 -0.91 -5.15
N GLN A 762 18.97 -0.88 -3.84
CA GLN A 762 19.17 0.33 -3.01
C GLN A 762 20.65 0.73 -2.93
N ALA A 763 21.53 -0.23 -2.67
CA ALA A 763 22.96 0.03 -2.63
C ALA A 763 23.48 0.55 -3.99
N GLN A 764 23.02 -0.04 -5.10
CA GLN A 764 23.34 0.41 -6.45
C GLN A 764 22.85 1.85 -6.72
N ASN A 765 21.64 2.19 -6.26
CA ASN A 765 21.09 3.55 -6.43
C ASN A 765 21.92 4.59 -5.69
N LEU A 766 22.25 4.32 -4.43
CA LEU A 766 23.05 5.24 -3.62
C LEU A 766 24.49 5.35 -4.15
N PHE A 767 25.08 4.23 -4.56
CA PHE A 767 26.39 4.21 -5.22
C PHE A 767 26.38 5.04 -6.51
N PHE A 768 25.38 4.84 -7.38
CA PHE A 768 25.27 5.58 -8.64
C PHE A 768 25.11 7.09 -8.42
N LYS A 769 24.40 7.48 -7.38
CA LYS A 769 24.29 8.90 -7.00
C LYS A 769 25.63 9.46 -6.54
N LEU A 770 26.38 8.73 -5.71
CA LEU A 770 27.73 9.15 -5.28
C LEU A 770 28.76 9.12 -6.43
N LEU A 771 28.57 8.23 -7.41
CA LEU A 771 29.36 8.24 -8.64
C LEU A 771 29.22 9.55 -9.41
N GLN A 772 28.02 10.15 -9.41
CA GLN A 772 27.75 11.43 -10.08
C GLN A 772 28.17 12.63 -9.24
N ASP A 773 27.87 12.63 -7.95
CA ASP A 773 27.96 13.80 -7.08
C ASP A 773 29.34 13.94 -6.40
N VAL A 774 29.99 12.84 -6.04
CA VAL A 774 31.17 12.81 -5.16
C VAL A 774 32.42 12.31 -5.87
N TYR A 775 32.31 11.19 -6.62
CA TYR A 775 33.45 10.53 -7.28
C TYR A 775 34.30 11.45 -8.15
N PRO A 776 33.76 12.40 -8.97
CA PRO A 776 34.59 13.26 -9.81
C PRO A 776 35.57 14.11 -9.00
N SER A 777 35.17 14.60 -7.83
CA SER A 777 36.02 15.36 -6.93
C SER A 777 37.17 14.52 -6.36
N TYR A 778 36.85 13.31 -5.86
CA TYR A 778 37.89 12.39 -5.33
C TYR A 778 38.83 11.89 -6.38
N SER A 779 38.31 11.57 -7.57
CA SER A 779 39.14 11.13 -8.72
C SER A 779 40.13 12.22 -9.13
N ALA A 780 39.70 13.49 -9.19
CA ALA A 780 40.56 14.61 -9.51
C ALA A 780 41.68 14.81 -8.47
N ARG A 781 41.39 14.71 -7.18
CA ARG A 781 42.36 14.82 -6.09
C ARG A 781 43.31 13.64 -6.02
N ALA A 782 42.80 12.42 -6.28
CA ALA A 782 43.64 11.22 -6.38
C ALA A 782 44.67 11.32 -7.53
N ALA A 783 44.24 11.89 -8.68
CA ALA A 783 45.17 12.15 -9.82
C ALA A 783 46.25 13.17 -9.48
N GLN A 784 46.02 14.09 -8.54
CA GLN A 784 47.03 15.04 -8.02
C GLN A 784 47.99 14.40 -7.01
N GLY A 785 47.78 13.15 -6.65
CA GLY A 785 48.69 12.38 -5.79
C GLY A 785 48.33 12.34 -4.33
N GLU A 786 47.14 12.84 -3.91
CA GLU A 786 46.72 12.83 -2.49
C GLU A 786 46.47 11.38 -2.03
N PRO A 787 47.01 10.95 -0.87
CA PRO A 787 46.92 9.55 -0.42
C PRO A 787 45.50 9.11 -0.08
N ASP A 788 44.78 9.86 0.77
CA ASP A 788 43.44 9.51 1.23
C ASP A 788 42.39 9.41 0.07
N PRO A 789 42.35 10.37 -0.90
CA PRO A 789 41.56 10.20 -2.11
C PRO A 789 41.92 9.00 -2.97
N LYS A 790 43.17 8.58 -3.02
CA LYS A 790 43.57 7.38 -3.75
C LYS A 790 43.03 6.10 -3.13
N GLU A 791 43.11 6.01 -1.81
CA GLU A 791 42.51 4.88 -1.07
C GLU A 791 41.02 4.82 -1.26
N TRP A 792 40.32 5.97 -1.08
CA TRP A 792 38.88 6.06 -1.29
C TRP A 792 38.49 5.66 -2.73
N VAL A 793 39.16 6.18 -3.76
CA VAL A 793 38.88 5.84 -5.16
C VAL A 793 39.07 4.35 -5.41
N SER A 794 40.12 3.75 -4.84
CA SER A 794 40.37 2.30 -5.01
C SER A 794 39.27 1.46 -4.39
N ALA A 795 38.82 1.82 -3.17
CA ALA A 795 37.73 1.15 -2.50
C ALA A 795 36.39 1.35 -3.25
N PHE A 796 36.15 2.57 -3.77
CA PHE A 796 34.96 2.90 -4.56
C PHE A 796 34.86 2.08 -5.84
N LEU A 797 35.98 1.95 -6.57
CA LEU A 797 36.05 1.11 -7.79
C LEU A 797 35.77 -0.36 -7.47
N ASN A 798 36.33 -0.89 -6.37
CA ASN A 798 36.08 -2.26 -5.94
C ASN A 798 34.60 -2.48 -5.60
N LEU A 799 33.95 -1.54 -4.90
CA LEU A 799 32.51 -1.61 -4.64
C LEU A 799 31.71 -1.55 -5.95
N GLY A 800 32.09 -0.68 -6.90
CA GLY A 800 31.46 -0.59 -8.22
C GLY A 800 31.45 -1.92 -8.96
N ASP A 801 32.56 -2.62 -8.96
CA ASP A 801 32.71 -3.95 -9.58
C ASP A 801 31.78 -4.98 -8.89
N ARG A 802 31.71 -4.99 -7.54
CA ARG A 802 30.86 -5.89 -6.77
C ARG A 802 29.36 -5.58 -6.96
N LEU A 803 28.99 -4.32 -7.08
CA LEU A 803 27.64 -3.88 -7.39
C LEU A 803 27.30 -3.96 -8.89
N ARG A 804 28.26 -4.33 -9.73
CA ARG A 804 28.13 -4.33 -11.20
C ARG A 804 27.69 -2.97 -11.74
N VAL A 805 28.26 -1.89 -11.24
CA VAL A 805 28.05 -0.53 -11.74
C VAL A 805 29.30 -0.07 -12.47
N ARG A 806 29.14 0.38 -13.70
CA ARG A 806 30.26 0.88 -14.52
C ARG A 806 30.73 2.22 -13.97
N VAL A 807 31.99 2.32 -13.61
CA VAL A 807 32.66 3.54 -13.18
C VAL A 807 33.60 4.00 -14.30
N GLY A 808 33.17 5.00 -15.08
CA GLY A 808 33.98 5.60 -16.17
C GLY A 808 33.77 4.95 -17.50
#